data_a3dcf680f9e063badb3732690332bfee
#
_entry.id   a3dcf680f9e063badb3732690332bfee
#
_cell.length_a   1.000
_cell.length_b   1.000
_cell.length_c   1.000
_cell.angle_alpha   90.00
_cell.angle_beta   90.00
_cell.angle_gamma   90.00
#
_symmetry.space_group_name_H-M   'P 1'
#
loop_
_entity.id
_entity.type
_entity.pdbx_description
1 polymer ?
#
loop_
_entity_poly.entity_id
_entity_poly.type
_entity_poly.pdbx_seq_one_letter_code
_entity_poly.pdbx_strand_id
1 'polypeptide(L)'
;MNFTETLQSLTGKPLSVCTNQELYLALLELVRRKSADRVQPVTGRKLYYISAEFLIGKLLSNNLINLGLYDEARDALAAAGKSLADIEEVEPEPSLGNGGLGRLAACFLDSLATLNLPGDGVGLRYHFGLFRQSFENGVQNEKPDPWLTAHSWAEKTDITYPVELAGKEYTARLYKLAVTGYEGRTNTLNLFDLDTIDESIVHDGIAFDKTAIDKNLTLFLYPDDSDEAGRRLRVYQQYLMVSAGAQLILAECAARGCNYHDLADYAAIQINDTHPSMVIPELIRLLGEKGIDFDEAVEIVTKTCAYTNHTILAEALEKWPRSYLDAVVPQLMPIIEKLDTLARTRTEDEGLAIIDKDDRVHMAHMDIHFTHSTNGVAALHTEILKNSELHGFYELYPEKFNNKTNGITFRRWLLECDPALTAELEQHIGSGFRKDAAELEKLLAFAEDETVLNELTAVKKANKQALADWLLHTQNVTVNTDAVFDIQSKRLHEYKRQQLNLLYLIHQYHEIKAGHLPAVPLVSIFGAKAAPAYTIAKDIIHALLTLSKVIAADPEVSKWLQVVFIENYNVTAAEKLIPACDLSEQISLASKEASGTGNMKFMLNGALTLGTMDGANVEICQQVGEENIYIFGQTSDQVIHRYAAGDYCAAQWYEGDANIRRAIDFLTGPEMLAAGHAENLTRLHDELIHKDWFQTLPDFNAYVVRKGQALNDYACDPLGWRKKCLVNIAKAGFFSSDRTIGEYDRDIWHLGQ
;
A
#
# COMPACT_ATOMS: atom_id res chain seq x y z
N MET A 1 0.13 -22.78 33.68
CA MET A 1 -1.27 -22.46 33.34
C MET A 1 -1.46 -22.77 31.83
N ASN A 2 -2.51 -23.48 31.51
CA ASN A 2 -2.88 -23.63 30.10
C ASN A 2 -3.48 -22.31 29.56
N PHE A 3 -3.72 -22.23 28.25
CA PHE A 3 -4.21 -21.01 27.60
C PHE A 3 -5.53 -20.49 28.20
N THR A 4 -6.49 -21.40 28.40
CA THR A 4 -7.79 -21.07 29.00
C THR A 4 -7.67 -20.54 30.44
N GLU A 5 -6.85 -21.16 31.28
CA GLU A 5 -6.57 -20.68 32.63
C GLU A 5 -5.94 -19.29 32.64
N THR A 6 -5.04 -19.03 31.68
CA THR A 6 -4.39 -17.71 31.52
C THR A 6 -5.40 -16.64 31.19
N LEU A 7 -6.28 -16.89 30.20
CA LEU A 7 -7.35 -15.94 29.84
C LEU A 7 -8.34 -15.74 30.98
N GLN A 8 -8.75 -16.80 31.68
CA GLN A 8 -9.65 -16.68 32.85
C GLN A 8 -9.01 -15.87 33.98
N SER A 9 -7.69 -15.98 34.17
CA SER A 9 -6.97 -15.17 35.14
C SER A 9 -6.97 -13.70 34.78
N LEU A 10 -6.89 -13.37 33.46
CA LEU A 10 -6.92 -11.99 32.95
C LEU A 10 -8.32 -11.39 33.01
N THR A 11 -9.37 -12.18 32.74
CA THR A 11 -10.75 -11.70 32.77
C THR A 11 -11.36 -11.71 34.19
N GLY A 12 -10.79 -12.49 35.11
CA GLY A 12 -11.32 -12.67 36.45
C GLY A 12 -12.62 -13.50 36.52
N LYS A 13 -13.06 -14.13 35.44
CA LYS A 13 -14.30 -14.89 35.31
C LYS A 13 -14.24 -15.93 34.19
N PRO A 14 -15.19 -16.92 34.18
CA PRO A 14 -15.24 -17.90 33.09
C PRO A 14 -15.44 -17.26 31.73
N LEU A 15 -14.74 -17.77 30.69
CA LEU A 15 -14.76 -17.19 29.32
C LEU A 15 -16.17 -17.17 28.72
N SER A 16 -17.04 -18.17 29.05
CA SER A 16 -18.41 -18.26 28.53
C SER A 16 -19.31 -17.07 28.90
N VAL A 17 -19.03 -16.40 30.03
CA VAL A 17 -19.83 -15.24 30.52
C VAL A 17 -19.17 -13.91 30.19
N CYS A 18 -18.00 -13.90 29.58
CA CYS A 18 -17.32 -12.68 29.13
C CYS A 18 -18.01 -12.09 27.91
N THR A 19 -17.99 -10.76 27.78
CA THR A 19 -18.31 -10.06 26.55
C THR A 19 -17.14 -10.16 25.56
N ASN A 20 -17.40 -9.91 24.25
CA ASN A 20 -16.34 -9.87 23.25
C ASN A 20 -15.31 -8.78 23.58
N GLN A 21 -15.73 -7.65 24.11
CA GLN A 21 -14.83 -6.57 24.56
C GLN A 21 -13.88 -7.03 25.67
N GLU A 22 -14.36 -7.74 26.67
CA GLU A 22 -13.53 -8.25 27.77
C GLU A 22 -12.54 -9.31 27.27
N LEU A 23 -12.98 -10.18 26.37
CA LEU A 23 -12.13 -11.20 25.75
C LEU A 23 -11.05 -10.55 24.86
N TYR A 24 -11.41 -9.55 24.08
CA TYR A 24 -10.45 -8.78 23.28
C TYR A 24 -9.37 -8.15 24.16
N LEU A 25 -9.74 -7.47 25.24
CA LEU A 25 -8.79 -6.85 26.17
C LEU A 25 -7.87 -7.87 26.86
N ALA A 26 -8.40 -9.03 27.22
CA ALA A 26 -7.60 -10.12 27.80
C ALA A 26 -6.61 -10.70 26.79
N LEU A 27 -7.03 -10.89 25.53
CA LEU A 27 -6.15 -11.33 24.44
C LEU A 27 -5.09 -10.29 24.10
N LEU A 28 -5.45 -9.00 24.03
CA LEU A 28 -4.53 -7.88 23.84
C LEU A 28 -3.42 -7.90 24.90
N GLU A 29 -3.80 -8.04 26.16
CA GLU A 29 -2.84 -8.08 27.29
C GLU A 29 -1.96 -9.34 27.22
N LEU A 30 -2.53 -10.50 26.89
CA LEU A 30 -1.77 -11.73 26.70
C LEU A 30 -0.73 -11.58 25.58
N VAL A 31 -1.15 -11.06 24.43
CA VAL A 31 -0.26 -10.82 23.28
C VAL A 31 0.86 -9.86 23.65
N ARG A 32 0.56 -8.78 24.35
CA ARG A 32 1.59 -7.81 24.81
C ARG A 32 2.64 -8.48 25.68
N ARG A 33 2.24 -9.27 26.66
CA ARG A 33 3.16 -10.00 27.54
C ARG A 33 4.03 -10.97 26.76
N LYS A 34 3.44 -11.73 25.84
CA LYS A 34 4.16 -12.69 25.00
C LYS A 34 5.10 -12.03 24.00
N SER A 35 4.71 -10.88 23.46
CA SER A 35 5.57 -10.07 22.58
C SER A 35 6.76 -9.49 23.35
N ALA A 36 6.54 -9.03 24.59
CA ALA A 36 7.63 -8.52 25.45
C ALA A 36 8.69 -9.60 25.76
N ASP A 37 8.27 -10.87 25.93
CA ASP A 37 9.18 -12.00 26.14
C ASP A 37 10.11 -12.27 24.93
N ARG A 38 9.77 -11.74 23.72
CA ARG A 38 10.54 -11.91 22.48
C ARG A 38 11.39 -10.71 22.08
N VAL A 39 11.41 -9.66 22.90
CA VAL A 39 12.32 -8.54 22.69
C VAL A 39 13.76 -9.01 22.92
N GLN A 40 14.63 -8.74 21.96
CA GLN A 40 16.03 -9.16 22.01
C GLN A 40 16.95 -7.94 22.03
N PRO A 41 18.11 -8.02 22.73
CA PRO A 41 19.12 -7.00 22.67
C PRO A 41 19.61 -6.76 21.24
N VAL A 42 20.02 -5.54 20.97
CA VAL A 42 20.67 -5.17 19.70
C VAL A 42 22.17 -5.09 19.96
N THR A 43 22.94 -5.97 19.36
CA THR A 43 24.40 -6.06 19.57
C THR A 43 25.23 -5.48 18.44
N GLY A 44 24.60 -5.26 17.26
CA GLY A 44 25.24 -4.71 16.07
C GLY A 44 24.45 -3.52 15.51
N ARG A 45 24.51 -3.37 14.19
CA ARG A 45 23.78 -2.34 13.46
C ARG A 45 22.27 -2.58 13.52
N LYS A 46 21.48 -1.53 13.72
CA LYS A 46 20.02 -1.56 13.78
C LYS A 46 19.44 -0.72 12.65
N LEU A 47 18.41 -1.24 12.00
CA LEU A 47 17.64 -0.49 11.00
C LEU A 47 16.61 0.42 11.65
N TYR A 48 16.48 1.63 11.11
CA TYR A 48 15.37 2.55 11.33
C TYR A 48 14.69 2.84 9.98
N TYR A 49 13.51 2.27 9.80
CA TYR A 49 12.71 2.41 8.59
C TYR A 49 11.75 3.58 8.74
N ILE A 50 12.08 4.73 8.13
CA ILE A 50 11.29 5.96 8.27
C ILE A 50 10.29 6.06 7.14
N SER A 51 9.00 6.11 7.45
CA SER A 51 7.92 6.17 6.49
C SER A 51 6.79 7.06 6.97
N ALA A 52 6.20 7.82 6.03
CA ALA A 52 5.01 8.62 6.32
C ALA A 52 3.79 7.77 6.68
N GLU A 53 3.76 6.52 6.24
CA GLU A 53 2.61 5.63 6.42
C GLU A 53 3.03 4.20 6.80
N PHE A 54 2.18 3.59 7.65
CA PHE A 54 2.24 2.18 8.00
C PHE A 54 0.81 1.61 8.01
N LEU A 55 0.39 0.99 6.92
CA LEU A 55 -0.94 0.40 6.80
C LEU A 55 -0.95 -1.01 7.41
N ILE A 56 -0.97 -1.07 8.72
CA ILE A 56 -0.73 -2.30 9.49
C ILE A 56 -1.92 -3.26 9.55
N GLY A 57 -3.16 -2.77 9.43
CA GLY A 57 -4.36 -3.58 9.60
C GLY A 57 -4.63 -3.96 11.06
N LYS A 58 -5.65 -4.77 11.32
CA LYS A 58 -5.92 -5.35 12.64
C LYS A 58 -4.75 -6.26 13.04
N LEU A 59 -4.47 -6.34 14.32
CA LEU A 59 -3.26 -6.98 14.83
C LEU A 59 -3.52 -8.24 15.67
N LEU A 60 -4.74 -8.47 16.16
CA LEU A 60 -5.00 -9.58 17.09
C LEU A 60 -4.66 -10.92 16.48
N SER A 61 -5.31 -11.33 15.39
CA SER A 61 -5.04 -12.61 14.73
C SER A 61 -3.64 -12.70 14.16
N ASN A 62 -3.14 -11.64 13.54
CA ASN A 62 -1.78 -11.60 13.03
C ASN A 62 -0.74 -11.90 14.13
N ASN A 63 -0.88 -11.27 15.29
CA ASN A 63 0.01 -11.51 16.41
C ASN A 63 -0.18 -12.90 17.02
N LEU A 64 -1.41 -13.41 17.11
CA LEU A 64 -1.67 -14.78 17.59
C LEU A 64 -1.01 -15.83 16.66
N ILE A 65 -1.07 -15.63 15.35
CA ILE A 65 -0.38 -16.47 14.35
C ILE A 65 1.13 -16.40 14.56
N ASN A 66 1.68 -15.20 14.64
CA ASN A 66 3.12 -14.99 14.78
C ASN A 66 3.67 -15.53 16.12
N LEU A 67 2.86 -15.52 17.16
CA LEU A 67 3.18 -16.12 18.46
C LEU A 67 2.98 -17.63 18.52
N GLY A 68 2.31 -18.24 17.52
CA GLY A 68 1.94 -19.66 17.54
C GLY A 68 0.79 -19.98 18.48
N LEU A 69 -0.07 -19.00 18.80
CA LEU A 69 -1.17 -19.11 19.77
C LEU A 69 -2.56 -19.11 19.11
N TYR A 70 -2.63 -18.96 17.78
CA TYR A 70 -3.91 -18.77 17.08
C TYR A 70 -4.87 -19.94 17.26
N ASP A 71 -4.40 -21.18 17.05
CA ASP A 71 -5.24 -22.37 17.18
C ASP A 71 -5.69 -22.61 18.62
N GLU A 72 -4.78 -22.43 19.60
CA GLU A 72 -5.14 -22.54 21.02
C GLU A 72 -6.20 -21.49 21.43
N ALA A 73 -6.07 -20.25 20.91
CA ALA A 73 -7.02 -19.18 21.17
C ALA A 73 -8.40 -19.52 20.58
N ARG A 74 -8.42 -19.91 19.30
CA ARG A 74 -9.66 -20.28 18.59
C ARG A 74 -10.38 -21.43 19.31
N ASP A 75 -9.66 -22.50 19.63
CA ASP A 75 -10.24 -23.70 20.19
C ASP A 75 -10.72 -23.48 21.66
N ALA A 76 -9.96 -22.74 22.47
CA ALA A 76 -10.36 -22.37 23.80
C ALA A 76 -11.61 -21.48 23.84
N LEU A 77 -11.72 -20.54 22.93
CA LEU A 77 -12.89 -19.66 22.77
C LEU A 77 -14.10 -20.46 22.27
N ALA A 78 -13.92 -21.30 21.26
CA ALA A 78 -14.97 -22.14 20.71
C ALA A 78 -15.54 -23.09 21.81
N ALA A 79 -14.70 -23.71 22.66
CA ALA A 79 -15.10 -24.51 23.78
C ALA A 79 -15.92 -23.73 24.82
N ALA A 80 -15.75 -22.42 24.91
CA ALA A 80 -16.52 -21.51 25.75
C ALA A 80 -17.78 -20.93 25.04
N GLY A 81 -18.07 -21.38 23.82
CA GLY A 81 -19.18 -20.86 23.00
C GLY A 81 -18.94 -19.43 22.43
N LYS A 82 -17.69 -19.06 22.22
CA LYS A 82 -17.26 -17.77 21.69
C LYS A 82 -16.59 -17.95 20.32
N SER A 83 -16.67 -16.94 19.48
CA SER A 83 -15.99 -16.88 18.18
C SER A 83 -14.83 -15.90 18.24
N LEU A 84 -13.63 -16.33 17.83
CA LEU A 84 -12.48 -15.42 17.72
C LEU A 84 -12.76 -14.32 16.68
N ALA A 85 -13.40 -14.64 15.56
CA ALA A 85 -13.76 -13.66 14.53
C ALA A 85 -14.70 -12.57 15.07
N ASP A 86 -15.71 -12.94 15.91
CA ASP A 86 -16.61 -11.95 16.52
C ASP A 86 -15.88 -11.07 17.56
N ILE A 87 -14.84 -11.59 18.18
CA ILE A 87 -14.00 -10.84 19.13
C ILE A 87 -13.10 -9.85 18.36
N GLU A 88 -12.59 -10.24 17.21
CA GLU A 88 -11.80 -9.36 16.34
C GLU A 88 -12.59 -8.18 15.77
N GLU A 89 -13.91 -8.31 15.62
CA GLU A 89 -14.75 -7.19 15.21
C GLU A 89 -14.73 -6.01 16.21
N VAL A 90 -14.36 -6.29 17.46
CA VAL A 90 -14.19 -5.25 18.50
C VAL A 90 -12.93 -4.39 18.26
N GLU A 91 -11.92 -4.94 17.60
CA GLU A 91 -10.68 -4.22 17.32
C GLU A 91 -10.90 -3.14 16.25
N PRO A 92 -10.64 -1.86 16.54
CA PRO A 92 -10.62 -0.84 15.51
C PRO A 92 -9.39 -1.04 14.63
N GLU A 93 -9.58 -1.03 13.30
CA GLU A 93 -8.44 -1.09 12.37
C GLU A 93 -7.60 0.18 12.50
N PRO A 94 -6.28 0.09 12.76
CA PRO A 94 -5.41 1.25 12.83
C PRO A 94 -5.37 2.01 11.51
N SER A 95 -5.59 3.32 11.55
CA SER A 95 -5.63 4.20 10.38
C SER A 95 -4.33 5.02 10.28
N LEU A 96 -3.23 4.35 9.92
CA LEU A 96 -1.87 4.90 9.86
C LEU A 96 -1.28 4.89 8.44
N GLY A 97 -2.07 4.58 7.43
CA GLY A 97 -1.59 4.48 6.05
C GLY A 97 -2.72 4.40 5.03
N ASN A 98 -2.33 4.47 3.76
CA ASN A 98 -3.26 4.41 2.63
C ASN A 98 -2.61 3.75 1.40
N GLY A 99 -2.89 2.50 1.14
CA GLY A 99 -2.48 1.82 -0.09
C GLY A 99 -1.07 1.21 -0.06
N GLY A 100 -0.41 1.16 -1.22
CA GLY A 100 0.77 0.33 -1.46
C GLY A 100 1.99 0.66 -0.60
N LEU A 101 2.32 1.94 -0.47
CA LEU A 101 3.49 2.40 0.31
C LEU A 101 3.37 1.99 1.79
N GLY A 102 2.24 2.29 2.42
CA GLY A 102 2.00 1.99 3.83
C GLY A 102 1.89 0.50 4.10
N ARG A 103 1.27 -0.27 3.19
CA ARG A 103 1.17 -1.72 3.35
C ARG A 103 2.51 -2.41 3.15
N LEU A 104 3.34 -1.93 2.22
CA LEU A 104 4.70 -2.42 2.05
C LEU A 104 5.53 -2.21 3.32
N ALA A 105 5.50 -1.01 3.89
CA ALA A 105 6.19 -0.71 5.14
C ALA A 105 5.78 -1.69 6.27
N ALA A 106 4.47 -1.98 6.39
CA ALA A 106 3.98 -2.95 7.36
C ALA A 106 4.47 -4.38 7.08
N CYS A 107 4.50 -4.83 5.82
CA CYS A 107 5.07 -6.13 5.43
C CYS A 107 6.56 -6.21 5.77
N PHE A 108 7.31 -5.14 5.56
CA PHE A 108 8.74 -5.10 5.84
C PHE A 108 9.04 -5.17 7.33
N LEU A 109 8.25 -4.48 8.17
CA LEU A 109 8.40 -4.60 9.63
C LEU A 109 8.13 -6.04 10.12
N ASP A 110 7.08 -6.69 9.59
CA ASP A 110 6.78 -8.08 9.89
C ASP A 110 7.93 -9.02 9.50
N SER A 111 8.48 -8.85 8.29
CA SER A 111 9.60 -9.66 7.80
C SER A 111 10.89 -9.42 8.58
N LEU A 112 11.22 -8.16 8.94
CA LEU A 112 12.36 -7.86 9.81
C LEU A 112 12.29 -8.61 11.13
N ALA A 113 11.13 -8.57 11.78
CA ALA A 113 10.92 -9.27 13.05
C ALA A 113 10.95 -10.80 12.88
N THR A 114 10.37 -11.33 11.80
CA THR A 114 10.34 -12.76 11.48
C THR A 114 11.74 -13.32 11.20
N LEU A 115 12.57 -12.56 10.49
CA LEU A 115 13.95 -12.94 10.17
C LEU A 115 14.95 -12.67 11.31
N ASN A 116 14.47 -12.28 12.48
CA ASN A 116 15.29 -11.91 13.65
C ASN A 116 16.24 -10.73 13.41
N LEU A 117 15.95 -9.88 12.43
CA LEU A 117 16.74 -8.68 12.14
C LEU A 117 16.31 -7.52 13.05
N PRO A 118 17.27 -6.79 13.67
CA PRO A 118 16.95 -5.64 14.49
C PRO A 118 16.54 -4.46 13.62
N GLY A 119 15.26 -4.14 13.58
CA GLY A 119 14.76 -3.07 12.74
C GLY A 119 13.44 -2.49 13.23
N ASP A 120 13.40 -1.18 13.48
CA ASP A 120 12.23 -0.46 13.94
C ASP A 120 11.65 0.44 12.85
N GLY A 121 10.33 0.63 12.88
CA GLY A 121 9.65 1.65 12.10
C GLY A 121 9.66 2.99 12.82
N VAL A 122 9.64 4.08 12.05
CA VAL A 122 9.49 5.46 12.55
C VAL A 122 8.46 6.20 11.72
N GLY A 123 7.43 6.74 12.36
CA GLY A 123 6.33 7.45 11.70
C GLY A 123 5.57 8.37 12.63
N LEU A 124 4.38 8.82 12.19
CA LEU A 124 3.47 9.65 12.96
C LEU A 124 2.22 8.86 13.39
N ARG A 125 1.67 9.23 14.55
CA ARG A 125 0.43 8.68 15.09
C ARG A 125 -0.74 9.56 14.65
N TYR A 126 -1.27 9.29 13.46
CA TYR A 126 -2.44 10.03 12.96
C TYR A 126 -3.70 9.64 13.73
N HIS A 127 -4.51 10.65 14.11
CA HIS A 127 -5.75 10.44 14.85
C HIS A 127 -6.87 9.88 13.98
N PHE A 128 -6.98 10.35 12.73
CA PHE A 128 -8.04 10.02 11.79
C PHE A 128 -7.55 9.38 10.49
N GLY A 129 -6.26 9.02 10.43
CA GLY A 129 -5.65 8.43 9.24
C GLY A 129 -5.83 9.27 7.99
N LEU A 130 -6.12 8.63 6.85
CA LEU A 130 -6.44 9.34 5.62
C LEU A 130 -7.84 9.98 5.72
N PHE A 131 -8.87 9.18 5.77
CA PHE A 131 -10.27 9.47 6.05
C PHE A 131 -11.10 8.18 5.96
N ARG A 132 -12.30 8.19 6.55
CA ARG A 132 -13.34 7.20 6.30
C ARG A 132 -14.15 7.62 5.08
N GLN A 133 -14.28 6.73 4.09
CA GLN A 133 -15.08 6.95 2.90
C GLN A 133 -16.53 6.51 3.13
N SER A 134 -17.49 7.32 2.70
CA SER A 134 -18.90 6.93 2.54
C SER A 134 -19.41 7.37 1.17
N PHE A 135 -20.46 6.69 0.70
CA PHE A 135 -21.14 7.05 -0.55
C PHE A 135 -22.52 7.63 -0.24
N GLU A 136 -22.62 8.95 -0.29
CA GLU A 136 -23.88 9.67 -0.12
C GLU A 136 -24.28 10.31 -1.45
N ASN A 137 -25.52 10.09 -1.89
CA ASN A 137 -26.00 10.55 -3.20
C ASN A 137 -25.15 10.08 -4.40
N GLY A 138 -24.48 8.92 -4.27
CA GLY A 138 -23.64 8.34 -5.33
C GLY A 138 -22.29 9.02 -5.54
N VAL A 139 -21.82 9.82 -4.57
CA VAL A 139 -20.49 10.44 -4.58
C VAL A 139 -19.70 10.07 -3.34
N GLN A 140 -18.37 10.11 -3.45
CA GLN A 140 -17.48 9.92 -2.32
C GLN A 140 -17.58 11.10 -1.35
N ASN A 141 -17.82 10.80 -0.08
CA ASN A 141 -17.69 11.73 1.03
C ASN A 141 -16.61 11.27 1.98
N GLU A 142 -15.89 12.21 2.55
CA GLU A 142 -14.80 11.99 3.49
C GLU A 142 -15.23 12.37 4.90
N LYS A 143 -14.94 11.48 5.86
CA LYS A 143 -15.21 11.68 7.29
C LYS A 143 -13.96 11.31 8.10
N PRO A 144 -13.79 11.82 9.32
CA PRO A 144 -12.76 11.32 10.23
C PRO A 144 -12.89 9.80 10.42
N ASP A 145 -11.75 9.12 10.53
CA ASP A 145 -11.68 7.67 10.75
C ASP A 145 -11.07 7.38 12.14
N PRO A 146 -11.81 7.56 13.23
CA PRO A 146 -11.30 7.40 14.58
C PRO A 146 -11.03 5.93 14.87
N TRP A 147 -9.81 5.64 15.33
CA TRP A 147 -9.37 4.30 15.71
C TRP A 147 -8.70 4.25 17.08
N LEU A 148 -8.35 5.41 17.63
CA LEU A 148 -7.70 5.53 18.91
C LEU A 148 -8.69 5.25 20.05
N THR A 149 -8.36 4.30 20.90
CA THR A 149 -9.13 3.91 22.08
C THR A 149 -8.26 3.98 23.33
N ALA A 150 -8.89 3.89 24.51
CA ALA A 150 -8.17 3.81 25.78
C ALA A 150 -7.21 2.61 25.88
N HIS A 151 -7.48 1.56 25.10
CA HIS A 151 -6.68 0.33 25.04
C HIS A 151 -6.20 0.11 23.60
N SER A 152 -5.17 0.86 23.19
CA SER A 152 -4.58 0.80 21.85
C SER A 152 -3.34 -0.10 21.84
N TRP A 153 -3.04 -0.74 20.70
CA TRP A 153 -1.78 -1.42 20.48
C TRP A 153 -0.55 -0.50 20.63
N ALA A 154 -0.69 0.78 20.31
CA ALA A 154 0.35 1.79 20.51
C ALA A 154 0.33 2.32 21.93
N GLU A 155 1.35 2.02 22.71
CA GLU A 155 1.48 2.42 24.12
C GLU A 155 2.14 3.77 24.25
N LYS A 156 1.53 4.68 25.02
CA LYS A 156 2.10 5.99 25.35
C LYS A 156 3.34 5.81 26.25
N THR A 157 4.41 6.52 25.94
CA THR A 157 5.62 6.56 26.79
C THR A 157 5.81 7.94 27.40
N ASP A 158 6.74 8.03 28.38
CA ASP A 158 7.17 9.32 28.95
C ASP A 158 8.28 9.99 28.13
N ILE A 159 8.73 9.35 27.04
CA ILE A 159 9.81 9.86 26.19
C ILE A 159 9.25 10.96 25.29
N THR A 160 9.91 12.10 25.30
CA THR A 160 9.58 13.25 24.45
C THR A 160 10.83 13.84 23.82
N TYR A 161 10.64 14.47 22.67
CA TYR A 161 11.69 15.19 21.96
C TYR A 161 11.22 16.60 21.59
N PRO A 162 12.04 17.65 21.80
CA PRO A 162 11.73 18.98 21.31
C PRO A 162 11.93 19.04 19.79
N VAL A 163 10.99 19.66 19.09
CA VAL A 163 11.08 19.90 17.64
C VAL A 163 10.76 21.37 17.38
N GLU A 164 11.70 22.08 16.76
CA GLU A 164 11.52 23.48 16.39
C GLU A 164 10.87 23.59 15.01
N LEU A 165 9.71 24.21 14.94
CA LEU A 165 8.92 24.45 13.75
C LEU A 165 8.54 25.93 13.67
N ALA A 166 8.92 26.62 12.60
CA ALA A 166 8.66 28.05 12.41
C ALA A 166 9.11 28.92 13.60
N GLY A 167 10.24 28.59 14.22
CA GLY A 167 10.80 29.30 15.37
C GLY A 167 10.07 29.07 16.70
N LYS A 168 9.15 28.09 16.74
CA LYS A 168 8.44 27.65 17.96
C LYS A 168 8.79 26.20 18.27
N GLU A 169 9.04 25.91 19.56
CA GLU A 169 9.29 24.55 20.02
C GLU A 169 7.97 23.80 20.27
N TYR A 170 7.91 22.57 19.75
CA TYR A 170 6.83 21.60 19.98
C TYR A 170 7.41 20.36 20.65
N THR A 171 6.62 19.70 21.50
CA THR A 171 7.03 18.50 22.21
C THR A 171 6.44 17.26 21.54
N ALA A 172 7.27 16.55 20.80
CA ALA A 172 6.91 15.28 20.19
C ALA A 172 6.97 14.15 21.22
N ARG A 173 5.85 13.49 21.47
CA ARG A 173 5.73 12.34 22.37
C ARG A 173 5.82 11.03 21.61
N LEU A 174 6.61 10.10 22.13
CA LEU A 174 6.78 8.77 21.57
C LEU A 174 5.67 7.83 22.04
N TYR A 175 5.07 7.12 21.09
CA TYR A 175 4.23 5.94 21.28
C TYR A 175 4.93 4.72 20.66
N LYS A 176 4.85 3.57 21.33
CA LYS A 176 5.49 2.33 20.86
C LYS A 176 4.44 1.26 20.58
N LEU A 177 4.52 0.68 19.39
CA LEU A 177 3.70 -0.45 18.98
C LEU A 177 4.62 -1.64 18.72
N ALA A 178 4.38 -2.76 19.42
CA ALA A 178 5.16 -3.97 19.25
C ALA A 178 4.88 -4.62 17.87
N VAL A 179 5.95 -4.98 17.16
CA VAL A 179 5.92 -5.72 15.90
C VAL A 179 6.51 -7.09 16.15
N THR A 180 5.66 -8.09 16.32
CA THR A 180 6.05 -9.45 16.66
C THR A 180 6.21 -10.29 15.41
N GLY A 181 7.38 -10.88 15.19
CA GLY A 181 7.66 -11.75 14.06
C GLY A 181 7.13 -13.17 14.24
N TYR A 182 6.92 -13.87 13.13
CA TYR A 182 6.53 -15.27 13.11
C TYR A 182 7.66 -16.15 13.65
N GLU A 183 7.48 -16.70 14.85
CA GLU A 183 8.52 -17.42 15.60
C GLU A 183 9.84 -16.61 15.78
N GLY A 184 9.82 -15.32 15.48
CA GLY A 184 10.95 -14.42 15.52
C GLY A 184 10.96 -13.48 16.72
N ARG A 185 11.78 -12.43 16.63
CA ARG A 185 11.90 -11.37 17.64
C ARG A 185 10.70 -10.42 17.63
N THR A 186 10.62 -9.57 18.63
CA THR A 186 9.75 -8.39 18.64
C THR A 186 10.59 -7.14 18.42
N ASN A 187 10.25 -6.38 17.37
CA ASN A 187 10.73 -5.05 17.07
C ASN A 187 9.68 -3.99 17.44
N THR A 188 9.90 -2.73 17.13
CA THR A 188 9.01 -1.63 17.51
C THR A 188 8.64 -0.77 16.30
N LEU A 189 7.38 -0.38 16.19
CA LEU A 189 6.96 0.77 15.40
C LEU A 189 6.87 1.97 16.34
N ASN A 190 7.75 2.95 16.13
CA ASN A 190 7.84 4.19 16.90
C ASN A 190 6.98 5.25 16.21
N LEU A 191 5.97 5.76 16.90
CA LEU A 191 5.03 6.75 16.38
C LEU A 191 5.09 8.02 17.21
N PHE A 192 5.22 9.17 16.56
CA PHE A 192 5.24 10.46 17.23
C PHE A 192 3.91 11.19 17.12
N ASP A 193 3.57 11.92 18.19
CA ASP A 193 2.35 12.69 18.29
C ASP A 193 2.59 13.91 19.19
N LEU A 194 1.68 14.88 19.18
CA LEU A 194 1.67 16.01 20.11
C LEU A 194 0.55 15.82 21.14
N ASP A 195 0.82 16.03 22.41
CA ASP A 195 -0.21 15.99 23.46
C ASP A 195 -1.26 17.14 23.33
N THR A 196 -1.02 18.11 22.44
CA THR A 196 -1.86 19.30 22.21
C THR A 196 -2.88 19.11 21.08
N ILE A 197 -2.85 17.97 20.37
CA ILE A 197 -3.79 17.72 19.26
C ILE A 197 -5.24 17.77 19.75
N ASP A 198 -6.07 18.47 18.99
CA ASP A 198 -7.47 18.74 19.33
C ASP A 198 -8.39 18.22 18.20
N GLU A 199 -8.96 17.03 18.41
CA GLU A 199 -9.88 16.41 17.44
C GLU A 199 -11.15 17.23 17.22
N SER A 200 -11.53 18.08 18.18
CA SER A 200 -12.77 18.86 18.14
C SER A 200 -12.77 20.00 17.11
N ILE A 201 -11.59 20.35 16.56
CA ILE A 201 -11.49 21.39 15.53
C ILE A 201 -11.91 20.90 14.13
N VAL A 202 -12.11 19.60 13.94
CA VAL A 202 -12.55 19.03 12.67
C VAL A 202 -14.05 19.25 12.50
N HIS A 203 -14.45 19.77 11.35
CA HIS A 203 -15.84 20.07 11.00
C HIS A 203 -16.10 19.81 9.51
N ASP A 204 -17.37 19.83 9.09
CA ASP A 204 -17.76 19.70 7.68
C ASP A 204 -17.02 18.57 6.91
N GLY A 205 -17.07 17.36 7.47
CA GLY A 205 -16.33 16.21 6.96
C GLY A 205 -14.91 16.14 7.53
N ILE A 206 -13.90 16.55 6.76
CA ILE A 206 -12.48 16.53 7.18
C ILE A 206 -11.84 17.92 7.18
N ALA A 207 -12.62 18.98 7.17
CA ALA A 207 -12.12 20.35 7.20
C ALA A 207 -11.67 20.76 8.61
N PHE A 208 -10.63 21.58 8.68
CA PHE A 208 -10.11 22.17 9.91
C PHE A 208 -9.20 23.38 9.59
N ASP A 209 -8.90 24.19 10.59
CA ASP A 209 -7.93 25.28 10.44
C ASP A 209 -6.50 24.71 10.27
N LYS A 210 -5.98 24.77 9.05
CA LYS A 210 -4.65 24.27 8.68
C LYS A 210 -3.49 25.08 9.29
N THR A 211 -3.77 26.25 9.88
CA THR A 211 -2.76 27.12 10.50
C THR A 211 -2.56 26.86 12.00
N ALA A 212 -3.50 26.16 12.62
CA ALA A 212 -3.46 25.81 14.05
C ALA A 212 -2.56 24.59 14.30
N ILE A 213 -1.25 24.72 14.02
CA ILE A 213 -0.27 23.62 13.99
C ILE A 213 -0.23 22.82 15.30
N ASP A 214 -0.32 23.48 16.44
CA ASP A 214 -0.33 22.85 17.77
C ASP A 214 -1.55 21.96 18.01
N LYS A 215 -2.64 22.13 17.23
CA LYS A 215 -3.88 21.38 17.34
C LYS A 215 -4.12 20.38 16.22
N ASN A 216 -3.47 20.54 15.06
CA ASN A 216 -3.83 19.83 13.85
C ASN A 216 -2.76 18.86 13.31
N LEU A 217 -1.53 18.95 13.79
CA LEU A 217 -0.34 18.42 13.10
C LEU A 217 -0.39 16.92 12.81
N THR A 218 -1.04 16.13 13.66
CA THR A 218 -1.19 14.68 13.50
C THR A 218 -2.65 14.23 13.36
N LEU A 219 -3.57 15.13 12.99
CA LEU A 219 -4.96 14.73 12.77
C LEU A 219 -5.12 13.78 11.59
N PHE A 220 -4.60 14.16 10.41
CA PHE A 220 -4.78 13.41 9.16
C PHE A 220 -3.45 13.12 8.47
N LEU A 221 -3.36 11.91 7.91
CA LEU A 221 -2.38 11.56 6.89
C LEU A 221 -2.76 12.26 5.58
N TYR A 222 -1.80 12.90 4.92
CA TYR A 222 -2.03 13.64 3.66
C TYR A 222 -3.21 14.63 3.74
N PRO A 223 -3.13 15.65 4.59
CA PRO A 223 -4.16 16.68 4.64
C PRO A 223 -4.33 17.33 3.26
N ASP A 224 -5.51 17.88 3.01
CA ASP A 224 -5.79 18.60 1.76
C ASP A 224 -4.74 19.67 1.50
N ASP A 225 -4.01 19.53 0.39
CA ASP A 225 -2.91 20.39 -0.05
C ASP A 225 -3.26 21.23 -1.30
N SER A 226 -4.54 21.40 -1.55
CA SER A 226 -5.04 22.25 -2.63
C SER A 226 -4.65 23.74 -2.45
N ASP A 227 -4.45 24.16 -1.20
CA ASP A 227 -3.99 25.49 -0.83
C ASP A 227 -2.57 25.51 -0.24
N GLU A 228 -2.01 26.72 -0.05
CA GLU A 228 -0.67 26.91 0.49
C GLU A 228 -0.54 26.41 1.94
N ALA A 229 -1.57 26.65 2.77
CA ALA A 229 -1.56 26.22 4.17
C ALA A 229 -1.48 24.69 4.28
N GLY A 230 -2.22 23.97 3.43
CA GLY A 230 -2.16 22.51 3.36
C GLY A 230 -0.81 21.98 2.89
N ARG A 231 -0.22 22.60 1.86
CA ARG A 231 1.13 22.24 1.41
C ARG A 231 2.19 22.49 2.49
N ARG A 232 2.11 23.61 3.19
CA ARG A 232 3.01 23.87 4.34
C ARG A 232 2.78 22.88 5.47
N LEU A 233 1.54 22.50 5.76
CA LEU A 233 1.21 21.52 6.79
C LEU A 233 1.89 20.16 6.51
N ARG A 234 2.00 19.75 5.25
CA ARG A 234 2.76 18.54 4.89
C ARG A 234 4.26 18.67 5.24
N VAL A 235 4.86 19.83 5.03
CA VAL A 235 6.24 20.09 5.44
C VAL A 235 6.38 20.01 6.96
N TYR A 236 5.46 20.59 7.71
CA TYR A 236 5.41 20.48 9.18
C TYR A 236 5.35 19.02 9.64
N GLN A 237 4.48 18.19 9.03
CA GLN A 237 4.36 16.77 9.37
C GLN A 237 5.66 16.00 9.09
N GLN A 238 6.23 16.19 7.92
CA GLN A 238 7.46 15.51 7.52
C GLN A 238 8.61 15.85 8.47
N TYR A 239 8.77 17.12 8.83
CA TYR A 239 9.84 17.52 9.73
C TYR A 239 9.61 17.04 11.18
N LEU A 240 8.38 17.09 11.70
CA LEU A 240 8.08 16.50 13.01
C LEU A 240 8.54 15.05 13.06
N MET A 241 8.20 14.25 12.05
CA MET A 241 8.55 12.84 11.95
C MET A 241 10.07 12.63 11.94
N VAL A 242 10.78 13.34 11.08
CA VAL A 242 12.23 13.11 10.91
C VAL A 242 13.06 13.69 12.04
N SER A 243 12.67 14.83 12.60
CA SER A 243 13.41 15.43 13.72
C SER A 243 13.27 14.60 15.00
N ALA A 244 12.05 14.22 15.35
CA ALA A 244 11.83 13.34 16.50
C ALA A 244 12.47 11.96 16.28
N GLY A 245 12.37 11.41 15.05
CA GLY A 245 13.01 10.16 14.67
C GLY A 245 14.53 10.20 14.74
N ALA A 246 15.16 11.24 14.23
CA ALA A 246 16.61 11.42 14.29
C ALA A 246 17.11 11.53 15.75
N GLN A 247 16.41 12.27 16.59
CA GLN A 247 16.74 12.38 18.02
C GLN A 247 16.61 11.02 18.73
N LEU A 248 15.56 10.25 18.46
CA LEU A 248 15.41 8.87 18.95
C LEU A 248 16.59 8.00 18.53
N ILE A 249 16.96 8.03 17.24
CA ILE A 249 18.06 7.22 16.69
C ILE A 249 19.37 7.55 17.38
N LEU A 250 19.71 8.83 17.49
CA LEU A 250 20.94 9.26 18.16
C LEU A 250 20.96 8.89 19.66
N ALA A 251 19.83 9.02 20.34
CA ALA A 251 19.71 8.64 21.75
C ALA A 251 19.90 7.12 21.95
N GLU A 252 19.25 6.29 21.11
CA GLU A 252 19.39 4.83 21.18
C GLU A 252 20.81 4.36 20.80
N CYS A 253 21.45 5.00 19.82
CA CYS A 253 22.84 4.70 19.45
C CYS A 253 23.80 5.06 20.58
N ALA A 254 23.65 6.25 21.16
CA ALA A 254 24.47 6.68 22.30
C ALA A 254 24.32 5.74 23.51
N ALA A 255 23.10 5.27 23.81
CA ALA A 255 22.86 4.29 24.88
C ALA A 255 23.55 2.94 24.64
N ARG A 256 23.89 2.61 23.39
CA ARG A 256 24.67 1.43 23.00
C ARG A 256 26.17 1.68 22.89
N GLY A 257 26.64 2.89 23.19
CA GLY A 257 28.06 3.26 23.21
C GLY A 257 28.58 3.96 21.95
N CYS A 258 27.72 4.35 21.02
CA CYS A 258 28.06 5.15 19.84
C CYS A 258 28.60 6.53 20.29
N ASN A 259 29.69 6.97 19.70
CA ASN A 259 30.30 8.30 19.92
C ASN A 259 29.90 9.31 18.82
N TYR A 260 28.94 8.95 17.97
CA TYR A 260 28.43 9.66 16.81
C TYR A 260 29.36 9.68 15.58
N HIS A 261 30.69 9.65 15.71
CA HIS A 261 31.63 9.51 14.61
C HIS A 261 31.49 8.14 13.89
N ASP A 262 31.08 7.12 14.64
CA ASP A 262 30.86 5.75 14.20
C ASP A 262 29.36 5.40 14.03
N LEU A 263 28.49 6.41 13.84
CA LEU A 263 27.03 6.22 13.75
C LEU A 263 26.63 5.15 12.74
N ALA A 264 27.32 5.07 11.60
CA ALA A 264 27.04 4.10 10.55
C ALA A 264 27.27 2.63 10.98
N ASP A 265 28.06 2.39 12.04
CA ASP A 265 28.25 1.04 12.58
C ASP A 265 27.10 0.64 13.53
N TYR A 266 26.34 1.61 14.03
CA TYR A 266 25.22 1.40 14.95
C TYR A 266 23.86 1.50 14.30
N ALA A 267 23.71 2.29 13.23
CA ALA A 267 22.43 2.58 12.58
C ALA A 267 22.50 2.44 11.06
N ALA A 268 21.45 1.85 10.50
CA ALA A 268 21.07 2.00 9.10
C ALA A 268 19.73 2.74 9.08
N ILE A 269 19.59 3.75 8.21
CA ILE A 269 18.36 4.52 8.06
C ILE A 269 17.85 4.33 6.64
N GLN A 270 16.64 3.80 6.49
CA GLN A 270 15.99 3.67 5.20
C GLN A 270 14.96 4.78 5.02
N ILE A 271 15.18 5.61 4.02
CA ILE A 271 14.28 6.67 3.59
C ILE A 271 13.27 6.07 2.63
N ASN A 272 12.01 5.92 3.09
CA ASN A 272 10.94 5.31 2.32
C ASN A 272 10.18 6.37 1.54
N ASP A 273 10.48 6.49 0.24
CA ASP A 273 10.10 7.59 -0.64
C ASP A 273 10.71 8.93 -0.17
N THR A 274 10.20 10.06 -0.65
CA THR A 274 10.77 11.39 -0.36
C THR A 274 10.23 12.04 0.90
N HIS A 275 9.20 11.49 1.51
CA HIS A 275 8.60 12.09 2.72
C HIS A 275 9.59 12.24 3.89
N PRO A 276 10.53 11.30 4.14
CA PRO A 276 11.54 11.45 5.19
C PRO A 276 12.84 12.13 4.75
N SER A 277 12.96 12.68 3.56
CA SER A 277 14.24 13.20 3.02
C SER A 277 14.92 14.23 3.92
N MET A 278 14.16 15.03 4.65
CA MET A 278 14.71 16.00 5.60
C MET A 278 15.50 15.38 6.75
N VAL A 279 15.49 14.05 6.92
CA VAL A 279 16.37 13.37 7.90
C VAL A 279 17.84 13.62 7.59
N ILE A 280 18.21 13.81 6.33
CA ILE A 280 19.59 14.07 5.91
C ILE A 280 20.10 15.40 6.51
N PRO A 281 19.53 16.57 6.21
CA PRO A 281 19.98 17.82 6.79
C PRO A 281 19.74 17.89 8.32
N GLU A 282 18.71 17.24 8.84
CA GLU A 282 18.44 17.23 10.27
C GLU A 282 19.50 16.44 11.05
N LEU A 283 19.93 15.29 10.60
CA LEU A 283 21.03 14.55 11.20
C LEU A 283 22.33 15.34 11.14
N ILE A 284 22.65 16.01 10.03
CA ILE A 284 23.81 16.88 9.92
C ILE A 284 23.75 18.00 10.98
N ARG A 285 22.59 18.63 11.14
CA ARG A 285 22.36 19.66 12.15
C ARG A 285 22.60 19.14 13.57
N LEU A 286 21.98 18.00 13.90
CA LEU A 286 22.09 17.38 15.23
C LEU A 286 23.52 16.90 15.53
N LEU A 287 24.22 16.35 14.54
CA LEU A 287 25.64 15.97 14.69
C LEU A 287 26.53 17.21 14.91
N GLY A 288 26.22 18.33 14.24
CA GLY A 288 26.88 19.62 14.48
C GLY A 288 26.71 20.11 15.92
N GLU A 289 25.53 19.94 16.53
CA GLU A 289 25.31 20.24 17.97
C GLU A 289 26.14 19.34 18.90
N LYS A 290 26.55 18.15 18.42
CA LYS A 290 27.47 17.25 19.14
C LYS A 290 28.94 17.57 18.89
N GLY A 291 29.26 18.62 18.12
CA GLY A 291 30.62 19.06 17.83
C GLY A 291 31.28 18.41 16.63
N ILE A 292 30.53 17.67 15.80
CA ILE A 292 31.00 17.08 14.53
C ILE A 292 30.94 18.16 13.44
N ASP A 293 32.03 18.36 12.71
CA ASP A 293 32.05 19.35 11.64
C ASP A 293 31.16 18.93 10.44
N PHE A 294 30.86 19.91 9.60
CA PHE A 294 29.90 19.69 8.51
C PHE A 294 30.35 18.61 7.52
N ASP A 295 31.60 18.59 7.13
CA ASP A 295 32.10 17.66 6.10
C ASP A 295 32.07 16.21 6.63
N GLU A 296 32.52 16.02 7.89
CA GLU A 296 32.42 14.73 8.57
C GLU A 296 30.96 14.30 8.77
N ALA A 297 30.09 15.21 9.17
CA ALA A 297 28.66 14.90 9.34
C ALA A 297 28.00 14.45 8.02
N VAL A 298 28.35 15.07 6.89
CA VAL A 298 27.89 14.64 5.56
C VAL A 298 28.36 13.23 5.23
N GLU A 299 29.62 12.89 5.53
CA GLU A 299 30.12 11.53 5.30
C GLU A 299 29.40 10.49 6.17
N ILE A 300 29.20 10.79 7.46
CA ILE A 300 28.50 9.92 8.42
C ILE A 300 27.08 9.66 7.92
N VAL A 301 26.33 10.72 7.58
CA VAL A 301 24.94 10.62 7.13
C VAL A 301 24.85 9.86 5.81
N THR A 302 25.76 10.13 4.86
CA THR A 302 25.79 9.40 3.57
C THR A 302 25.99 7.89 3.77
N LYS A 303 26.85 7.48 4.70
CA LYS A 303 27.11 6.08 5.02
C LYS A 303 25.97 5.41 5.81
N THR A 304 25.19 6.21 6.54
CA THR A 304 24.10 5.73 7.40
C THR A 304 22.77 5.58 6.65
N CYS A 305 22.50 6.45 5.68
CA CYS A 305 21.21 6.56 4.99
C CYS A 305 21.20 5.85 3.64
N ALA A 306 20.06 5.25 3.31
CA ALA A 306 19.73 4.70 2.00
C ALA A 306 18.32 5.15 1.59
N TYR A 307 18.08 5.26 0.28
CA TYR A 307 16.86 5.79 -0.28
C TYR A 307 16.16 4.77 -1.17
N THR A 308 14.86 4.56 -0.95
CA THR A 308 13.98 3.81 -1.84
C THR A 308 13.06 4.75 -2.59
N ASN A 309 13.11 4.74 -3.91
CA ASN A 309 12.18 5.45 -4.77
C ASN A 309 10.94 4.60 -5.06
N HIS A 310 9.75 5.17 -4.86
CA HIS A 310 8.47 4.54 -5.19
C HIS A 310 7.72 5.24 -6.32
N THR A 311 8.33 6.27 -6.93
CA THR A 311 7.67 7.16 -7.89
C THR A 311 8.39 7.06 -9.24
N ILE A 312 7.66 6.74 -10.31
CA ILE A 312 8.22 6.74 -11.67
C ILE A 312 8.20 8.14 -12.28
N LEU A 313 7.09 8.86 -12.14
CA LEU A 313 6.92 10.16 -12.78
C LEU A 313 7.84 11.21 -12.15
N ALA A 314 8.82 11.73 -12.91
CA ALA A 314 9.72 12.78 -12.44
C ALA A 314 8.96 14.04 -11.96
N GLU A 315 7.83 14.35 -12.60
CA GLU A 315 6.98 15.50 -12.23
C GLU A 315 6.33 15.29 -10.85
N ALA A 316 6.12 14.04 -10.45
CA ALA A 316 5.53 13.67 -9.15
C ALA A 316 6.58 13.55 -8.04
N LEU A 317 7.88 13.65 -8.35
CA LEU A 317 8.93 13.74 -7.34
C LEU A 317 8.76 15.02 -6.53
N GLU A 318 8.76 14.87 -5.22
CA GLU A 318 8.46 15.95 -4.30
C GLU A 318 9.52 17.05 -4.36
N LYS A 319 9.07 18.27 -4.56
CA LYS A 319 9.89 19.48 -4.53
C LYS A 319 9.10 20.60 -3.88
N TRP A 320 9.74 21.29 -2.96
CA TRP A 320 9.13 22.36 -2.18
C TRP A 320 9.68 23.72 -2.57
N PRO A 321 8.83 24.75 -2.73
CA PRO A 321 9.33 26.13 -2.78
C PRO A 321 10.24 26.40 -1.58
N ARG A 322 11.40 26.99 -1.82
CA ARG A 322 12.34 27.37 -0.74
C ARG A 322 11.63 28.17 0.34
N SER A 323 10.73 29.08 -0.05
CA SER A 323 9.96 29.90 0.88
C SER A 323 9.16 29.09 1.92
N TYR A 324 8.74 27.84 1.58
CA TYR A 324 8.06 26.98 2.53
C TYR A 324 9.04 26.42 3.57
N LEU A 325 10.23 26.03 3.15
CA LEU A 325 11.27 25.53 4.04
C LEU A 325 11.82 26.67 4.93
N ASP A 326 12.06 27.85 4.36
CA ASP A 326 12.44 29.04 5.12
C ASP A 326 11.41 29.39 6.19
N ALA A 327 10.12 29.21 5.90
CA ALA A 327 9.06 29.49 6.86
C ALA A 327 8.89 28.42 7.93
N VAL A 328 9.03 27.15 7.59
CA VAL A 328 8.72 26.01 8.48
C VAL A 328 9.97 25.50 9.21
N VAL A 329 11.11 25.38 8.51
CA VAL A 329 12.36 24.79 8.99
C VAL A 329 13.56 25.67 8.67
N PRO A 330 13.56 26.97 9.09
CA PRO A 330 14.63 27.91 8.76
C PRO A 330 16.01 27.42 9.20
N GLN A 331 16.09 26.61 10.26
CA GLN A 331 17.33 26.02 10.77
C GLN A 331 17.97 25.01 9.82
N LEU A 332 17.21 24.42 8.89
CA LEU A 332 17.75 23.47 7.90
C LEU A 332 18.27 24.16 6.63
N MET A 333 17.75 25.32 6.29
CA MET A 333 18.08 25.97 5.00
C MET A 333 19.58 26.24 4.81
N PRO A 334 20.34 26.75 5.81
CA PRO A 334 21.79 26.92 5.65
C PRO A 334 22.54 25.60 5.39
N ILE A 335 22.02 24.47 5.89
CA ILE A 335 22.59 23.14 5.64
C ILE A 335 22.23 22.67 4.24
N ILE A 336 20.98 22.82 3.83
CA ILE A 336 20.51 22.46 2.47
C ILE A 336 21.28 23.26 1.41
N GLU A 337 21.53 24.56 1.62
CA GLU A 337 22.35 25.40 0.72
C GLU A 337 23.79 24.90 0.61
N LYS A 338 24.41 24.48 1.73
CA LYS A 338 25.75 23.88 1.70
C LYS A 338 25.74 22.53 0.97
N LEU A 339 24.68 21.71 1.16
CA LEU A 339 24.53 20.45 0.45
C LEU A 339 24.35 20.67 -1.05
N ASP A 340 23.55 21.67 -1.47
CA ASP A 340 23.42 22.06 -2.88
C ASP A 340 24.75 22.54 -3.46
N THR A 341 25.49 23.37 -2.74
CA THR A 341 26.82 23.81 -3.14
C THR A 341 27.76 22.61 -3.34
N LEU A 342 27.75 21.66 -2.43
CA LEU A 342 28.56 20.45 -2.52
C LEU A 342 28.13 19.55 -3.68
N ALA A 343 26.81 19.40 -3.93
CA ALA A 343 26.26 18.65 -5.06
C ALA A 343 26.74 19.25 -6.40
N ARG A 344 26.72 20.57 -6.55
CA ARG A 344 27.19 21.29 -7.72
C ARG A 344 28.70 21.15 -8.00
N THR A 345 29.49 20.78 -7.00
CA THR A 345 30.92 20.44 -7.24
C THR A 345 31.12 19.08 -7.90
N ARG A 346 30.09 18.24 -7.89
CA ARG A 346 30.14 16.86 -8.42
C ARG A 346 29.69 16.74 -9.87
N THR A 347 28.92 17.73 -10.37
CA THR A 347 28.38 17.74 -11.71
C THR A 347 28.13 19.18 -12.18
N GLU A 348 28.28 19.40 -13.49
CA GLU A 348 27.89 20.66 -14.16
C GLU A 348 26.43 20.66 -14.63
N ASP A 349 25.73 19.52 -14.49
CA ASP A 349 24.34 19.40 -14.90
C ASP A 349 23.42 20.06 -13.85
N GLU A 350 22.91 21.24 -14.19
CA GLU A 350 21.95 21.99 -13.36
C GLU A 350 20.64 21.21 -13.09
N GLY A 351 20.30 20.22 -13.93
CA GLY A 351 19.14 19.34 -13.73
C GLY A 351 19.27 18.43 -12.51
N LEU A 352 20.48 18.23 -11.99
CA LEU A 352 20.76 17.41 -10.83
C LEU A 352 20.96 18.22 -9.53
N ALA A 353 20.82 19.54 -9.60
CA ALA A 353 20.92 20.41 -8.42
C ALA A 353 19.83 20.11 -7.39
N ILE A 354 20.10 20.33 -6.11
CA ILE A 354 19.11 20.21 -5.04
C ILE A 354 18.15 21.41 -5.08
N ILE A 355 18.68 22.62 -5.26
CA ILE A 355 17.89 23.84 -5.41
C ILE A 355 17.90 24.22 -6.89
N ASP A 356 16.73 24.19 -7.52
CA ASP A 356 16.60 24.50 -8.94
C ASP A 356 16.55 26.03 -9.22
N LYS A 357 16.57 26.38 -10.51
CA LYS A 357 16.50 27.78 -10.97
C LYS A 357 15.21 28.52 -10.58
N ASP A 358 14.15 27.78 -10.25
CA ASP A 358 12.86 28.32 -9.82
C ASP A 358 12.76 28.36 -8.28
N ASP A 359 13.90 28.25 -7.59
CA ASP A 359 14.05 28.28 -6.14
C ASP A 359 13.19 27.21 -5.41
N ARG A 360 13.20 25.99 -5.98
CA ARG A 360 12.54 24.81 -5.40
C ARG A 360 13.58 23.79 -4.97
N VAL A 361 13.35 23.20 -3.78
CA VAL A 361 14.21 22.18 -3.21
C VAL A 361 13.69 20.79 -3.62
N HIS A 362 14.52 20.05 -4.35
CA HIS A 362 14.23 18.69 -4.81
C HIS A 362 14.62 17.66 -3.77
N MET A 363 13.64 17.01 -3.15
CA MET A 363 13.88 16.08 -2.05
C MET A 363 14.62 14.82 -2.53
N ALA A 364 14.20 14.22 -3.64
CA ALA A 364 14.88 13.04 -4.22
C ALA A 364 16.33 13.33 -4.64
N HIS A 365 16.63 14.53 -5.14
CA HIS A 365 18.00 14.90 -5.51
C HIS A 365 18.90 14.91 -4.28
N MET A 366 18.43 15.46 -3.16
CA MET A 366 19.15 15.43 -1.89
C MET A 366 19.39 13.99 -1.42
N ASP A 367 18.39 13.13 -1.50
CA ASP A 367 18.50 11.72 -1.14
C ASP A 367 19.55 11.00 -1.98
N ILE A 368 19.54 11.17 -3.31
CA ILE A 368 20.48 10.47 -4.20
C ILE A 368 21.91 10.97 -4.01
N HIS A 369 22.11 12.28 -3.82
CA HIS A 369 23.45 12.82 -3.58
C HIS A 369 24.06 12.32 -2.25
N PHE A 370 23.26 12.23 -1.19
CA PHE A 370 23.75 12.06 0.19
C PHE A 370 23.26 10.78 0.88
N THR A 371 23.02 9.73 0.13
CA THR A 371 22.85 8.35 0.61
C THR A 371 23.82 7.42 -0.12
N HIS A 372 24.07 6.24 0.45
CA HIS A 372 24.97 5.25 -0.18
C HIS A 372 24.26 4.31 -1.16
N SER A 373 22.92 4.27 -1.17
CA SER A 373 22.13 3.40 -2.04
C SER A 373 20.83 4.07 -2.44
N THR A 374 20.46 3.90 -3.71
CA THR A 374 19.18 4.29 -4.30
C THR A 374 18.60 3.07 -5.00
N ASN A 375 17.45 2.57 -4.53
CA ASN A 375 16.83 1.43 -5.19
C ASN A 375 15.45 1.74 -5.75
N GLY A 376 15.15 1.10 -6.89
CA GLY A 376 13.79 0.93 -7.38
C GLY A 376 13.12 -0.27 -6.72
N VAL A 377 11.84 -0.49 -7.02
CA VAL A 377 10.98 -1.46 -6.31
C VAL A 377 10.41 -2.56 -7.20
N ALA A 378 10.82 -2.61 -8.46
CA ALA A 378 10.61 -3.69 -9.42
C ALA A 378 11.68 -3.57 -10.51
N ALA A 379 11.97 -4.66 -11.24
CA ALA A 379 13.01 -4.66 -12.25
C ALA A 379 12.77 -3.60 -13.34
N LEU A 380 11.57 -3.54 -13.92
CA LEU A 380 11.19 -2.54 -14.92
C LEU A 380 11.29 -1.11 -14.36
N HIS A 381 10.80 -0.88 -13.15
CA HIS A 381 10.89 0.43 -12.49
C HIS A 381 12.35 0.89 -12.39
N THR A 382 13.23 0.03 -11.93
CA THR A 382 14.65 0.35 -11.78
C THR A 382 15.30 0.68 -13.12
N GLU A 383 14.97 -0.05 -14.19
CA GLU A 383 15.48 0.25 -15.53
C GLU A 383 14.94 1.60 -16.07
N ILE A 384 13.68 1.93 -15.81
CA ILE A 384 13.11 3.23 -16.17
C ILE A 384 13.83 4.36 -15.42
N LEU A 385 14.11 4.19 -14.13
CA LEU A 385 14.87 5.17 -13.34
C LEU A 385 16.27 5.40 -13.94
N LYS A 386 17.00 4.33 -14.28
CA LYS A 386 18.35 4.39 -14.84
C LYS A 386 18.40 4.98 -16.24
N ASN A 387 17.45 4.61 -17.10
CA ASN A 387 17.51 4.93 -18.53
C ASN A 387 16.71 6.16 -18.92
N SER A 388 15.83 6.68 -18.05
CA SER A 388 14.92 7.78 -18.32
C SER A 388 14.88 8.78 -17.16
N GLU A 389 14.09 8.52 -16.13
CA GLU A 389 13.67 9.50 -15.13
C GLU A 389 14.83 10.06 -14.26
N LEU A 390 15.80 9.23 -13.89
CA LEU A 390 16.96 9.60 -13.10
C LEU A 390 18.28 9.29 -13.82
N HIS A 391 18.26 9.31 -15.15
CA HIS A 391 19.41 8.93 -15.97
C HIS A 391 20.68 9.72 -15.62
N GLY A 392 20.61 11.04 -15.49
CA GLY A 392 21.75 11.88 -15.12
C GLY A 392 22.35 11.50 -13.75
N PHE A 393 21.52 11.11 -12.79
CA PHE A 393 22.01 10.57 -11.51
C PHE A 393 22.65 9.21 -11.66
N TYR A 394 22.09 8.35 -12.52
CA TYR A 394 22.70 7.05 -12.80
C TYR A 394 24.07 7.17 -13.48
N GLU A 395 24.23 8.13 -14.40
CA GLU A 395 25.54 8.42 -14.97
C GLU A 395 26.56 8.92 -13.93
N LEU A 396 26.08 9.73 -12.95
CA LEU A 396 26.93 10.29 -11.89
C LEU A 396 27.27 9.26 -10.80
N TYR A 397 26.33 8.35 -10.45
CA TYR A 397 26.48 7.39 -9.36
C TYR A 397 25.97 6.00 -9.74
N PRO A 398 26.53 5.34 -10.78
CA PRO A 398 26.01 4.07 -11.26
C PRO A 398 26.02 2.98 -10.17
N GLU A 399 26.97 3.02 -9.23
CA GLU A 399 27.12 2.05 -8.15
C GLU A 399 26.03 2.14 -7.06
N LYS A 400 25.34 3.28 -6.95
CA LYS A 400 24.26 3.45 -5.97
C LYS A 400 22.94 2.79 -6.40
N PHE A 401 22.70 2.69 -7.73
CA PHE A 401 21.43 2.24 -8.27
C PHE A 401 21.31 0.72 -8.27
N ASN A 402 20.27 0.23 -7.61
CA ASN A 402 19.99 -1.20 -7.58
C ASN A 402 18.48 -1.46 -7.52
N ASN A 403 18.07 -2.72 -7.74
CA ASN A 403 16.68 -3.15 -7.66
C ASN A 403 16.43 -3.99 -6.40
N LYS A 404 15.34 -3.69 -5.71
CA LYS A 404 14.76 -4.54 -4.67
C LYS A 404 13.28 -4.72 -4.98
N THR A 405 12.95 -5.78 -5.71
CA THR A 405 11.56 -6.08 -6.04
C THR A 405 10.74 -6.24 -4.78
N ASN A 406 9.65 -5.48 -4.68
CA ASN A 406 8.74 -5.52 -3.54
C ASN A 406 8.25 -6.95 -3.25
N GLY A 407 7.80 -7.15 -2.04
CA GLY A 407 7.20 -8.41 -1.58
C GLY A 407 6.10 -8.15 -0.56
N ILE A 408 5.40 -9.21 -0.22
CA ILE A 408 4.27 -9.23 0.72
C ILE A 408 4.53 -10.24 1.83
N THR A 409 4.02 -9.99 3.03
CA THR A 409 4.07 -10.97 4.11
C THR A 409 3.02 -12.05 3.91
N PHE A 410 3.45 -13.32 3.90
CA PHE A 410 2.56 -14.46 3.79
C PHE A 410 1.76 -14.70 5.09
N ARG A 411 2.25 -14.21 6.24
CA ARG A 411 1.51 -14.31 7.51
C ARG A 411 0.14 -13.68 7.38
N ARG A 412 0.04 -12.46 6.88
CA ARG A 412 -1.25 -11.80 6.64
C ARG A 412 -1.94 -12.28 5.38
N TRP A 413 -1.22 -12.36 4.26
CA TRP A 413 -1.84 -12.51 2.93
C TRP A 413 -2.03 -13.96 2.48
N LEU A 414 -1.72 -14.92 3.35
CA LEU A 414 -2.04 -16.33 3.21
C LEU A 414 -2.54 -16.92 4.53
N LEU A 415 -1.70 -16.97 5.58
CA LEU A 415 -2.02 -17.69 6.83
C LEU A 415 -3.25 -17.10 7.53
N GLU A 416 -3.40 -15.79 7.56
CA GLU A 416 -4.51 -15.08 8.20
C GLU A 416 -5.74 -14.97 7.29
N CYS A 417 -5.57 -14.45 6.06
CA CYS A 417 -6.72 -14.15 5.20
C CYS A 417 -7.29 -15.37 4.48
N ASP A 418 -6.51 -16.44 4.26
CA ASP A 418 -6.96 -17.67 3.59
C ASP A 418 -6.52 -18.95 4.33
N PRO A 419 -7.04 -19.19 5.54
CA PRO A 419 -6.70 -20.38 6.32
C PRO A 419 -7.12 -21.69 5.63
N ALA A 420 -8.13 -21.67 4.76
CA ALA A 420 -8.55 -22.83 4.00
C ALA A 420 -7.50 -23.20 2.94
N LEU A 421 -7.01 -22.24 2.17
CA LEU A 421 -5.90 -22.48 1.23
C LEU A 421 -4.63 -22.93 1.98
N THR A 422 -4.34 -22.30 3.12
CA THR A 422 -3.20 -22.70 3.96
C THR A 422 -3.27 -24.17 4.34
N ALA A 423 -4.43 -24.66 4.78
CA ALA A 423 -4.62 -26.06 5.16
C ALA A 423 -4.44 -27.01 3.97
N GLU A 424 -4.97 -26.68 2.81
CA GLU A 424 -4.79 -27.50 1.59
C GLU A 424 -3.31 -27.55 1.17
N LEU A 425 -2.60 -26.44 1.22
CA LEU A 425 -1.17 -26.41 0.93
C LEU A 425 -0.38 -27.27 1.90
N GLU A 426 -0.69 -27.22 3.21
CA GLU A 426 -0.03 -28.06 4.21
C GLU A 426 -0.28 -29.56 3.99
N GLN A 427 -1.49 -29.92 3.58
CA GLN A 427 -1.84 -31.31 3.28
C GLN A 427 -0.98 -31.88 2.14
N HIS A 428 -0.70 -31.10 1.10
CA HIS A 428 -0.04 -31.59 -0.09
C HIS A 428 1.48 -31.37 -0.09
N ILE A 429 1.96 -30.24 0.42
CA ILE A 429 3.40 -29.88 0.36
C ILE A 429 4.06 -29.71 1.74
N GLY A 430 3.31 -29.91 2.85
CA GLY A 430 3.79 -29.71 4.21
C GLY A 430 3.86 -28.22 4.60
N SER A 431 4.21 -27.94 5.85
CA SER A 431 4.19 -26.59 6.43
C SER A 431 5.46 -25.75 6.16
N GLY A 432 6.42 -26.25 5.41
CA GLY A 432 7.71 -25.59 5.20
C GLY A 432 7.60 -24.20 4.57
N PHE A 433 6.61 -23.98 3.71
CA PHE A 433 6.37 -22.69 3.05
C PHE A 433 6.05 -21.53 4.04
N ARG A 434 5.66 -21.84 5.27
CA ARG A 434 5.44 -20.82 6.32
C ARG A 434 6.74 -20.08 6.68
N LYS A 435 7.88 -20.75 6.51
CA LYS A 435 9.23 -20.22 6.79
C LYS A 435 10.05 -19.93 5.54
N ASP A 436 9.87 -20.75 4.52
CA ASP A 436 10.51 -20.59 3.22
C ASP A 436 9.46 -20.59 2.11
N ALA A 437 9.09 -19.41 1.67
CA ALA A 437 8.06 -19.22 0.65
C ALA A 437 8.39 -19.93 -0.69
N ALA A 438 9.69 -20.21 -0.99
CA ALA A 438 10.09 -20.94 -2.17
C ALA A 438 9.55 -22.39 -2.18
N GLU A 439 9.23 -22.95 -1.03
CA GLU A 439 8.63 -24.29 -0.94
C GLU A 439 7.24 -24.39 -1.58
N LEU A 440 6.56 -23.27 -1.85
CA LEU A 440 5.31 -23.30 -2.63
C LEU A 440 5.51 -23.93 -4.03
N GLU A 441 6.70 -23.88 -4.62
CA GLU A 441 6.96 -24.52 -5.91
C GLU A 441 6.75 -26.03 -5.90
N LYS A 442 6.79 -26.70 -4.73
CA LYS A 442 6.45 -28.11 -4.60
C LYS A 442 5.04 -28.42 -5.10
N LEU A 443 4.14 -27.42 -5.08
CA LEU A 443 2.78 -27.56 -5.58
C LEU A 443 2.71 -27.87 -7.08
N LEU A 444 3.73 -27.49 -7.86
CA LEU A 444 3.80 -27.79 -9.30
C LEU A 444 3.77 -29.30 -9.61
N ALA A 445 4.19 -30.17 -8.67
CA ALA A 445 4.09 -31.62 -8.83
C ALA A 445 2.64 -32.11 -8.96
N PHE A 446 1.68 -31.32 -8.55
CA PHE A 446 0.25 -31.63 -8.55
C PHE A 446 -0.52 -30.90 -9.69
N ALA A 447 0.17 -30.26 -10.62
CA ALA A 447 -0.47 -29.49 -11.69
C ALA A 447 -1.38 -30.33 -12.62
N GLU A 448 -1.14 -31.65 -12.69
CA GLU A 448 -1.97 -32.59 -13.46
C GLU A 448 -2.89 -33.45 -12.56
N ASP A 449 -2.88 -33.24 -11.24
CA ASP A 449 -3.73 -33.98 -10.32
C ASP A 449 -5.10 -33.32 -10.15
N GLU A 450 -6.09 -33.90 -10.82
CA GLU A 450 -7.45 -33.36 -10.79
C GLU A 450 -8.07 -33.31 -9.37
N THR A 451 -7.63 -34.18 -8.45
CA THR A 451 -8.11 -34.17 -7.06
C THR A 451 -7.66 -32.87 -6.38
N VAL A 452 -6.36 -32.56 -6.45
CA VAL A 452 -5.80 -31.33 -5.87
C VAL A 452 -6.39 -30.09 -6.53
N LEU A 453 -6.55 -30.10 -7.87
CA LEU A 453 -7.16 -28.98 -8.60
C LEU A 453 -8.63 -28.76 -8.17
N ASN A 454 -9.38 -29.82 -7.88
CA ASN A 454 -10.74 -29.70 -7.38
C ASN A 454 -10.82 -29.21 -5.93
N GLU A 455 -9.89 -29.64 -5.06
CA GLU A 455 -9.77 -29.16 -3.67
C GLU A 455 -9.47 -27.65 -3.63
N LEU A 456 -8.50 -27.18 -4.40
CA LEU A 456 -8.21 -25.75 -4.55
C LEU A 456 -9.42 -24.95 -5.09
N THR A 457 -10.18 -25.56 -6.00
CA THR A 457 -11.41 -24.94 -6.53
C THR A 457 -12.50 -24.85 -5.46
N ALA A 458 -12.61 -25.86 -4.60
CA ALA A 458 -13.56 -25.85 -3.49
C ALA A 458 -13.22 -24.75 -2.47
N VAL A 459 -11.93 -24.55 -2.16
CA VAL A 459 -11.46 -23.42 -1.35
C VAL A 459 -11.87 -22.10 -1.97
N LYS A 460 -11.61 -21.88 -3.26
CA LYS A 460 -11.98 -20.65 -3.96
C LYS A 460 -13.50 -20.40 -3.88
N LYS A 461 -14.31 -21.44 -4.07
CA LYS A 461 -15.77 -21.33 -3.97
C LYS A 461 -16.24 -20.95 -2.57
N ALA A 462 -15.62 -21.53 -1.54
CA ALA A 462 -15.91 -21.17 -0.16
C ALA A 462 -15.54 -19.70 0.16
N ASN A 463 -14.40 -19.24 -0.33
CA ASN A 463 -13.96 -17.85 -0.18
C ASN A 463 -14.89 -16.86 -0.90
N LYS A 464 -15.40 -17.21 -2.08
CA LYS A 464 -16.42 -16.41 -2.80
C LYS A 464 -17.71 -16.33 -2.01
N GLN A 465 -18.17 -17.44 -1.41
CA GLN A 465 -19.35 -17.43 -0.55
C GLN A 465 -19.13 -16.57 0.71
N ALA A 466 -17.96 -16.66 1.36
CA ALA A 466 -17.63 -15.84 2.52
C ALA A 466 -17.63 -14.34 2.18
N LEU A 467 -17.11 -13.96 1.02
CA LEU A 467 -17.18 -12.58 0.53
C LEU A 467 -18.63 -12.15 0.25
N ALA A 468 -19.45 -13.01 -0.37
CA ALA A 468 -20.85 -12.71 -0.63
C ALA A 468 -21.64 -12.48 0.66
N ASP A 469 -21.41 -13.30 1.68
CA ASP A 469 -22.03 -13.15 3.01
C ASP A 469 -21.58 -11.86 3.69
N TRP A 470 -20.30 -11.52 3.60
CA TRP A 470 -19.75 -10.27 4.13
C TRP A 470 -20.36 -9.04 3.44
N LEU A 471 -20.50 -9.05 2.09
CA LEU A 471 -21.12 -7.97 1.33
C LEU A 471 -22.61 -7.80 1.68
N LEU A 472 -23.31 -8.90 1.86
CA LEU A 472 -24.71 -8.86 2.29
C LEU A 472 -24.83 -8.23 3.69
N HIS A 473 -23.95 -8.62 4.61
CA HIS A 473 -24.00 -8.13 5.99
C HIS A 473 -23.59 -6.64 6.10
N THR A 474 -22.54 -6.23 5.40
CA THR A 474 -21.93 -4.89 5.56
C THR A 474 -22.56 -3.83 4.67
N GLN A 475 -22.99 -4.20 3.46
CA GLN A 475 -23.48 -3.26 2.43
C GLN A 475 -24.87 -3.60 1.90
N ASN A 476 -25.49 -4.68 2.40
CA ASN A 476 -26.79 -5.19 1.89
C ASN A 476 -26.75 -5.48 0.38
N VAL A 477 -25.62 -5.99 -0.12
CA VAL A 477 -25.40 -6.34 -1.53
C VAL A 477 -25.36 -7.85 -1.68
N THR A 478 -26.21 -8.39 -2.55
CA THR A 478 -26.20 -9.81 -2.95
C THR A 478 -25.43 -9.97 -4.26
N VAL A 479 -24.53 -10.95 -4.33
CA VAL A 479 -23.74 -11.27 -5.52
C VAL A 479 -23.92 -12.72 -5.94
N ASN A 480 -23.80 -12.98 -7.24
CA ASN A 480 -23.83 -14.33 -7.78
C ASN A 480 -22.45 -15.01 -7.63
N THR A 481 -22.33 -15.98 -6.74
CA THR A 481 -21.06 -16.69 -6.46
C THR A 481 -20.63 -17.65 -7.58
N ASP A 482 -21.51 -17.97 -8.54
CA ASP A 482 -21.16 -18.76 -9.73
C ASP A 482 -20.55 -17.87 -10.85
N ALA A 483 -20.65 -16.55 -10.73
CA ALA A 483 -20.03 -15.59 -11.66
C ALA A 483 -18.49 -15.54 -11.48
N VAL A 484 -17.77 -15.03 -12.47
CA VAL A 484 -16.35 -14.65 -12.29
C VAL A 484 -16.29 -13.42 -11.38
N PHE A 485 -15.49 -13.49 -10.32
CA PHE A 485 -15.18 -12.34 -9.49
C PHE A 485 -13.95 -11.63 -10.04
N ASP A 486 -14.19 -10.52 -10.72
CA ASP A 486 -13.24 -9.62 -11.31
C ASP A 486 -13.00 -8.44 -10.36
N ILE A 487 -11.79 -8.30 -9.81
CA ILE A 487 -11.54 -7.36 -8.72
C ILE A 487 -10.46 -6.36 -9.08
N GLN A 488 -10.80 -5.06 -8.94
CA GLN A 488 -9.87 -3.94 -9.03
C GLN A 488 -9.88 -3.16 -7.72
N SER A 489 -9.00 -3.57 -6.78
CA SER A 489 -8.87 -2.95 -5.46
C SER A 489 -7.54 -2.25 -5.32
N LYS A 490 -7.56 -0.93 -5.47
CA LYS A 490 -6.38 -0.04 -5.38
C LYS A 490 -6.83 1.41 -5.30
N ARG A 491 -5.94 2.29 -4.80
CA ARG A 491 -6.21 3.74 -4.77
C ARG A 491 -6.72 4.20 -6.13
N LEU A 492 -7.74 5.05 -6.16
CA LEU A 492 -8.26 5.59 -7.40
C LEU A 492 -7.32 6.67 -7.93
N HIS A 493 -6.80 6.41 -9.12
CA HIS A 493 -5.98 7.34 -9.87
C HIS A 493 -6.08 7.02 -11.36
N GLU A 494 -6.10 8.03 -12.22
CA GLU A 494 -6.27 7.85 -13.66
C GLU A 494 -5.22 6.92 -14.28
N TYR A 495 -3.95 6.89 -13.79
CA TYR A 495 -2.93 5.99 -14.34
C TYR A 495 -3.19 4.51 -14.02
N LYS A 496 -3.95 4.21 -12.94
CA LYS A 496 -4.40 2.85 -12.59
C LYS A 496 -5.58 2.38 -13.43
N ARG A 497 -6.17 3.29 -14.15
CA ARG A 497 -7.15 3.15 -15.23
C ARG A 497 -8.44 2.42 -14.84
N GLN A 498 -9.00 2.72 -13.65
CA GLN A 498 -10.36 2.28 -13.33
C GLN A 498 -11.37 2.74 -14.38
N GLN A 499 -11.13 3.86 -15.04
CA GLN A 499 -11.92 4.34 -16.20
C GLN A 499 -11.86 3.39 -17.39
N LEU A 500 -10.76 2.66 -17.63
CA LEU A 500 -10.68 1.65 -18.67
C LEU A 500 -11.63 0.48 -18.38
N ASN A 501 -11.66 0.02 -17.13
CA ASN A 501 -12.61 -1.01 -16.71
C ASN A 501 -14.07 -0.50 -16.75
N LEU A 502 -14.32 0.75 -16.37
CA LEU A 502 -15.63 1.40 -16.54
C LEU A 502 -16.11 1.34 -17.99
N LEU A 503 -15.26 1.73 -18.95
CA LEU A 503 -15.61 1.69 -20.38
C LEU A 503 -15.85 0.25 -20.87
N TYR A 504 -15.09 -0.73 -20.38
CA TYR A 504 -15.34 -2.15 -20.66
C TYR A 504 -16.72 -2.60 -20.16
N LEU A 505 -17.10 -2.23 -18.95
CA LEU A 505 -18.39 -2.59 -18.37
C LEU A 505 -19.54 -1.96 -19.13
N ILE A 506 -19.40 -0.73 -19.61
CA ILE A 506 -20.36 -0.08 -20.51
C ILE A 506 -20.43 -0.81 -21.86
N HIS A 507 -19.27 -1.20 -22.43
CA HIS A 507 -19.24 -2.00 -23.64
C HIS A 507 -19.99 -3.33 -23.45
N GLN A 508 -19.76 -4.05 -22.36
CA GLN A 508 -20.48 -5.28 -22.04
C GLN A 508 -22.00 -5.06 -21.87
N TYR A 509 -22.41 -3.95 -21.24
CA TYR A 509 -23.81 -3.56 -21.16
C TYR A 509 -24.45 -3.52 -22.57
N HIS A 510 -23.80 -2.85 -23.50
CA HIS A 510 -24.30 -2.76 -24.89
C HIS A 510 -24.27 -4.09 -25.64
N GLU A 511 -23.23 -4.91 -25.44
CA GLU A 511 -23.16 -6.24 -26.08
C GLU A 511 -24.30 -7.15 -25.59
N ILE A 512 -24.58 -7.16 -24.29
CA ILE A 512 -25.69 -7.93 -23.72
C ILE A 512 -27.02 -7.42 -24.26
N LYS A 513 -27.24 -6.10 -24.36
CA LYS A 513 -28.46 -5.51 -24.96
C LYS A 513 -28.61 -5.84 -26.44
N ALA A 514 -27.51 -6.07 -27.15
CA ALA A 514 -27.52 -6.53 -28.55
C ALA A 514 -27.71 -8.05 -28.71
N GLY A 515 -27.80 -8.79 -27.59
CA GLY A 515 -27.94 -10.24 -27.55
C GLY A 515 -26.64 -11.02 -27.60
N HIS A 516 -25.49 -10.34 -27.52
CA HIS A 516 -24.17 -10.98 -27.43
C HIS A 516 -23.85 -11.27 -25.94
N LEU A 517 -24.32 -12.43 -25.47
CA LEU A 517 -24.18 -12.82 -24.07
C LEU A 517 -22.73 -13.28 -23.77
N PRO A 518 -22.16 -12.91 -22.60
CA PRO A 518 -20.87 -13.46 -22.18
C PRO A 518 -20.97 -14.96 -21.88
N ALA A 519 -19.84 -15.67 -21.94
CA ALA A 519 -19.79 -17.11 -21.68
C ALA A 519 -20.14 -17.48 -20.24
N VAL A 520 -19.94 -16.54 -19.32
CA VAL A 520 -20.19 -16.69 -17.87
C VAL A 520 -20.61 -15.33 -17.29
N PRO A 521 -21.47 -15.29 -16.26
CA PRO A 521 -21.77 -14.05 -15.57
C PRO A 521 -20.51 -13.43 -14.95
N LEU A 522 -20.47 -12.09 -14.88
CA LEU A 522 -19.37 -11.30 -14.35
C LEU A 522 -19.84 -10.43 -13.18
N VAL A 523 -19.15 -10.51 -12.05
CA VAL A 523 -19.26 -9.58 -10.94
C VAL A 523 -17.96 -8.79 -10.85
N SER A 524 -18.00 -7.52 -11.26
CA SER A 524 -16.85 -6.63 -11.21
C SER A 524 -16.89 -5.84 -9.90
N ILE A 525 -15.86 -6.01 -9.06
CA ILE A 525 -15.79 -5.47 -7.71
C ILE A 525 -14.66 -4.43 -7.64
N PHE A 526 -15.01 -3.22 -7.23
CA PHE A 526 -14.07 -2.13 -7.03
C PHE A 526 -13.88 -1.81 -5.54
N GLY A 527 -12.65 -1.53 -5.16
CA GLY A 527 -12.32 -0.99 -3.85
C GLY A 527 -11.30 0.14 -4.02
N ALA A 528 -11.69 1.38 -3.74
CA ALA A 528 -10.84 2.53 -4.02
C ALA A 528 -11.24 3.76 -3.21
N LYS A 529 -10.25 4.54 -2.78
CA LYS A 529 -10.43 5.90 -2.26
C LYS A 529 -9.76 6.88 -3.21
N ALA A 530 -10.45 7.96 -3.55
CA ALA A 530 -9.89 9.09 -4.29
C ALA A 530 -9.36 10.14 -3.32
N ALA A 531 -8.24 10.81 -3.66
CA ALA A 531 -7.80 11.97 -2.88
C ALA A 531 -8.91 13.05 -2.87
N PRO A 532 -9.14 13.74 -1.74
CA PRO A 532 -10.26 14.67 -1.59
C PRO A 532 -10.34 15.75 -2.66
N ALA A 533 -9.21 16.30 -3.09
CA ALA A 533 -9.12 17.35 -4.12
C ALA A 533 -9.09 16.81 -5.56
N TYR A 534 -9.04 15.49 -5.77
CA TYR A 534 -8.89 14.89 -7.10
C TYR A 534 -10.26 14.68 -7.76
N THR A 535 -10.76 15.71 -8.40
CA THR A 535 -12.12 15.78 -8.95
C THR A 535 -12.41 14.67 -9.96
N ILE A 536 -11.55 14.45 -10.96
CA ILE A 536 -11.75 13.39 -11.98
C ILE A 536 -11.76 12.00 -11.35
N ALA A 537 -10.94 11.74 -10.35
CA ALA A 537 -10.98 10.46 -9.62
C ALA A 537 -12.34 10.26 -8.93
N LYS A 538 -12.89 11.30 -8.31
CA LYS A 538 -14.24 11.26 -7.72
C LYS A 538 -15.32 11.07 -8.79
N ASP A 539 -15.15 11.64 -9.98
CA ASP A 539 -16.09 11.45 -11.10
C ASP A 539 -16.07 10.01 -11.61
N ILE A 540 -14.90 9.36 -11.63
CA ILE A 540 -14.79 7.93 -11.98
C ILE A 540 -15.55 7.06 -10.95
N ILE A 541 -15.40 7.33 -9.65
CA ILE A 541 -16.18 6.65 -8.60
C ILE A 541 -17.68 6.85 -8.84
N HIS A 542 -18.09 8.09 -9.07
CA HIS A 542 -19.49 8.43 -9.33
C HIS A 542 -20.05 7.69 -10.55
N ALA A 543 -19.28 7.63 -11.64
CA ALA A 543 -19.69 6.92 -12.87
C ALA A 543 -19.84 5.41 -12.62
N LEU A 544 -18.93 4.77 -11.85
CA LEU A 544 -19.05 3.36 -11.49
C LEU A 544 -20.26 3.09 -10.59
N LEU A 545 -20.53 3.93 -9.60
CA LEU A 545 -21.71 3.84 -8.75
C LEU A 545 -23.00 4.04 -9.55
N THR A 546 -23.00 4.96 -10.50
CA THR A 546 -24.13 5.23 -11.39
C THR A 546 -24.37 4.05 -12.32
N LEU A 547 -23.32 3.52 -12.94
CA LEU A 547 -23.42 2.34 -13.82
C LEU A 547 -23.94 1.11 -13.05
N SER A 548 -23.50 0.93 -11.80
CA SER A 548 -24.03 -0.14 -10.94
C SER A 548 -25.56 -0.06 -10.79
N LYS A 549 -26.11 1.14 -10.60
CA LYS A 549 -27.56 1.37 -10.50
C LYS A 549 -28.26 1.10 -11.83
N VAL A 550 -27.69 1.57 -12.94
CA VAL A 550 -28.24 1.37 -14.29
C VAL A 550 -28.32 -0.13 -14.61
N ILE A 551 -27.24 -0.88 -14.36
CA ILE A 551 -27.20 -2.33 -14.57
C ILE A 551 -28.21 -3.05 -13.68
N ALA A 552 -28.27 -2.72 -12.40
CA ALA A 552 -29.20 -3.35 -11.44
C ALA A 552 -30.68 -3.13 -11.82
N ALA A 553 -31.00 -2.00 -12.45
CA ALA A 553 -32.36 -1.68 -12.91
C ALA A 553 -32.72 -2.36 -14.23
N ASP A 554 -31.77 -2.94 -14.98
CA ASP A 554 -32.02 -3.60 -16.25
C ASP A 554 -32.03 -5.15 -16.09
N PRO A 555 -33.21 -5.80 -16.11
CA PRO A 555 -33.32 -7.23 -15.87
C PRO A 555 -32.72 -8.11 -16.99
N GLU A 556 -32.43 -7.59 -18.18
CA GLU A 556 -31.71 -8.30 -19.22
C GLU A 556 -30.23 -8.36 -18.93
N VAL A 557 -29.66 -7.27 -18.44
CA VAL A 557 -28.25 -7.13 -18.20
C VAL A 557 -27.83 -7.67 -16.83
N SER A 558 -28.61 -7.40 -15.78
CA SER A 558 -28.28 -7.77 -14.39
C SER A 558 -28.09 -9.26 -14.13
N LYS A 559 -28.60 -10.11 -15.02
CA LYS A 559 -28.38 -11.59 -15.01
C LYS A 559 -26.94 -11.97 -15.34
N TRP A 560 -26.26 -11.12 -16.12
CA TRP A 560 -24.96 -11.40 -16.70
C TRP A 560 -23.85 -10.50 -16.19
N LEU A 561 -24.20 -9.31 -15.71
CA LEU A 561 -23.26 -8.30 -15.30
C LEU A 561 -23.72 -7.64 -14.00
N GLN A 562 -22.80 -7.53 -13.06
CA GLN A 562 -23.00 -6.80 -11.82
C GLN A 562 -21.76 -5.98 -11.50
N VAL A 563 -21.95 -4.76 -11.02
CA VAL A 563 -20.88 -3.88 -10.55
C VAL A 563 -21.09 -3.60 -9.08
N VAL A 564 -20.05 -3.85 -8.28
CA VAL A 564 -20.06 -3.62 -6.83
C VAL A 564 -18.90 -2.70 -6.47
N PHE A 565 -19.17 -1.67 -5.68
CA PHE A 565 -18.14 -0.80 -5.14
C PHE A 565 -18.08 -0.93 -3.62
N ILE A 566 -16.91 -1.33 -3.10
CA ILE A 566 -16.69 -1.50 -1.66
C ILE A 566 -16.55 -0.12 -1.01
N GLU A 567 -17.42 0.18 -0.06
CA GLU A 567 -17.32 1.40 0.74
C GLU A 567 -16.17 1.28 1.74
N ASN A 568 -15.40 2.35 1.87
CA ASN A 568 -14.30 2.46 2.84
C ASN A 568 -13.27 1.32 2.74
N TYR A 569 -12.81 1.02 1.53
CA TYR A 569 -11.78 -0.01 1.32
C TYR A 569 -10.58 0.18 2.25
N ASN A 570 -10.21 -0.88 2.97
CA ASN A 570 -9.15 -0.95 3.97
C ASN A 570 -8.52 -2.35 3.99
N VAL A 571 -7.64 -2.65 4.96
CA VAL A 571 -6.98 -3.97 5.05
C VAL A 571 -8.01 -5.07 5.35
N THR A 572 -8.96 -4.84 6.24
CA THR A 572 -10.03 -5.80 6.57
C THR A 572 -10.84 -6.18 5.32
N ALA A 573 -11.23 -5.21 4.50
CA ALA A 573 -11.90 -5.48 3.23
C ALA A 573 -10.99 -6.24 2.24
N ALA A 574 -9.71 -5.89 2.16
CA ALA A 574 -8.74 -6.57 1.31
C ALA A 574 -8.59 -8.05 1.66
N GLU A 575 -8.57 -8.40 2.94
CA GLU A 575 -8.50 -9.78 3.44
C GLU A 575 -9.73 -10.63 3.04
N LYS A 576 -10.87 -10.01 2.75
CA LYS A 576 -12.06 -10.69 2.22
C LYS A 576 -12.05 -10.79 0.70
N LEU A 577 -11.59 -9.73 0.03
CA LEU A 577 -11.58 -9.65 -1.44
C LEU A 577 -10.53 -10.56 -2.08
N ILE A 578 -9.32 -10.60 -1.53
CA ILE A 578 -8.18 -11.27 -2.13
C ILE A 578 -8.38 -12.76 -2.28
N PRO A 579 -8.80 -13.53 -1.25
CA PRO A 579 -9.06 -14.97 -1.38
C PRO A 579 -10.18 -15.32 -2.36
N ALA A 580 -11.16 -14.43 -2.52
CA ALA A 580 -12.35 -14.66 -3.36
C ALA A 580 -12.14 -14.31 -4.83
N CYS A 581 -11.06 -13.68 -5.21
CA CYS A 581 -10.81 -13.17 -6.56
C CYS A 581 -10.52 -14.30 -7.55
N ASP A 582 -11.15 -14.26 -8.71
CA ASP A 582 -10.83 -15.10 -9.87
C ASP A 582 -9.89 -14.37 -10.85
N LEU A 583 -10.21 -13.10 -11.18
CA LEU A 583 -9.48 -12.28 -12.13
C LEU A 583 -9.04 -10.98 -11.48
N SER A 584 -7.72 -10.77 -11.39
CA SER A 584 -7.09 -9.62 -10.74
C SER A 584 -6.78 -8.54 -11.77
N GLU A 585 -7.40 -7.38 -11.63
CA GLU A 585 -7.23 -6.23 -12.54
C GLU A 585 -5.98 -5.42 -12.19
N GLN A 586 -4.95 -5.52 -13.04
CA GLN A 586 -3.65 -4.85 -12.90
C GLN A 586 -3.33 -4.06 -14.18
N ILE A 587 -4.22 -3.14 -14.52
CA ILE A 587 -4.35 -2.51 -15.85
C ILE A 587 -3.78 -1.09 -15.93
N SER A 588 -2.84 -0.72 -15.08
CA SER A 588 -2.14 0.57 -15.15
C SER A 588 -1.55 0.82 -16.53
N LEU A 589 -1.40 2.09 -16.90
CA LEU A 589 -0.66 2.43 -18.12
C LEU A 589 0.79 1.97 -17.97
N ALA A 590 1.30 1.20 -18.91
CA ALA A 590 2.67 0.72 -18.88
C ALA A 590 3.67 1.88 -18.68
N SER A 591 4.67 1.68 -17.86
CA SER A 591 5.65 2.68 -17.37
C SER A 591 5.16 3.61 -16.25
N LYS A 592 4.00 3.38 -15.62
CA LYS A 592 3.45 4.31 -14.60
C LYS A 592 3.34 3.69 -13.19
N GLU A 593 3.09 2.40 -13.06
CA GLU A 593 3.12 1.72 -11.77
C GLU A 593 4.55 1.29 -11.44
N ALA A 594 5.11 1.76 -10.33
CA ALA A 594 6.47 1.40 -9.93
C ALA A 594 6.61 -0.13 -9.67
N SER A 595 5.68 -0.70 -8.95
CA SER A 595 5.64 -2.14 -8.66
C SER A 595 4.20 -2.67 -8.60
N GLY A 596 3.40 -2.12 -7.70
CA GLY A 596 2.21 -2.77 -7.18
C GLY A 596 2.57 -3.86 -6.16
N THR A 597 1.65 -4.15 -5.26
CA THR A 597 1.73 -5.29 -4.32
C THR A 597 0.41 -6.04 -4.26
N GLY A 598 -0.68 -5.44 -4.71
CA GLY A 598 -1.97 -6.12 -4.87
C GLY A 598 -1.88 -7.30 -5.81
N ASN A 599 -1.21 -7.13 -6.96
CA ASN A 599 -0.94 -8.19 -7.92
C ASN A 599 -0.32 -9.45 -7.29
N MET A 600 0.65 -9.28 -6.39
CA MET A 600 1.32 -10.38 -5.67
C MET A 600 0.37 -11.10 -4.70
N LYS A 601 -0.49 -10.36 -3.99
CA LYS A 601 -1.46 -10.90 -3.03
C LYS A 601 -2.53 -11.74 -3.73
N PHE A 602 -3.06 -11.23 -4.83
CA PHE A 602 -4.03 -11.95 -5.65
C PHE A 602 -3.43 -13.21 -6.27
N MET A 603 -2.21 -13.13 -6.81
CA MET A 603 -1.46 -14.28 -7.34
C MET A 603 -1.28 -15.37 -6.28
N LEU A 604 -0.86 -15.00 -5.08
CA LEU A 604 -0.65 -15.93 -3.96
C LEU A 604 -1.94 -16.68 -3.58
N ASN A 605 -3.09 -16.05 -3.75
CA ASN A 605 -4.40 -16.63 -3.49
C ASN A 605 -5.08 -17.24 -4.74
N GLY A 606 -4.31 -17.48 -5.79
CA GLY A 606 -4.74 -18.21 -6.98
C GLY A 606 -5.62 -17.43 -7.97
N ALA A 607 -5.68 -16.10 -7.85
CA ALA A 607 -6.29 -15.28 -8.89
C ALA A 607 -5.34 -15.14 -10.09
N LEU A 608 -5.91 -15.10 -11.31
CA LEU A 608 -5.15 -14.85 -12.52
C LEU A 608 -5.08 -13.33 -12.78
N THR A 609 -3.88 -12.85 -13.11
CA THR A 609 -3.69 -11.44 -13.44
C THR A 609 -4.16 -11.14 -14.86
N LEU A 610 -5.03 -10.16 -15.00
CA LEU A 610 -5.29 -9.44 -16.25
C LEU A 610 -4.61 -8.08 -16.14
N GLY A 611 -3.59 -7.85 -16.94
CA GLY A 611 -2.77 -6.65 -16.74
C GLY A 611 -1.95 -6.22 -17.94
N THR A 612 -1.24 -5.14 -17.77
CA THR A 612 -0.24 -4.60 -18.69
C THR A 612 1.15 -5.02 -18.26
N MET A 613 2.13 -4.93 -19.15
CA MET A 613 3.55 -5.14 -18.83
C MET A 613 4.10 -3.90 -18.11
N ASP A 614 3.69 -3.76 -16.86
CA ASP A 614 4.00 -2.63 -15.98
C ASP A 614 4.33 -3.10 -14.55
N GLY A 615 5.22 -2.41 -13.88
CA GLY A 615 5.62 -2.73 -12.51
C GLY A 615 6.01 -4.19 -12.34
N ALA A 616 5.58 -4.79 -11.24
CA ALA A 616 5.85 -6.19 -10.93
C ALA A 616 5.04 -7.19 -11.78
N ASN A 617 4.09 -6.75 -12.60
CA ASN A 617 3.41 -7.66 -13.55
C ASN A 617 4.42 -8.31 -14.51
N VAL A 618 5.50 -7.60 -14.85
CA VAL A 618 6.59 -8.14 -15.68
C VAL A 618 7.22 -9.36 -15.01
N GLU A 619 7.56 -9.24 -13.73
CA GLU A 619 8.16 -10.33 -12.96
C GLU A 619 7.16 -11.45 -12.67
N ILE A 620 5.87 -11.13 -12.46
CA ILE A 620 4.82 -12.16 -12.37
C ILE A 620 4.77 -12.97 -13.66
N CYS A 621 4.75 -12.30 -14.82
CA CYS A 621 4.75 -12.97 -16.12
C CYS A 621 5.99 -13.86 -16.31
N GLN A 622 7.16 -13.40 -15.89
CA GLN A 622 8.40 -14.20 -15.93
C GLN A 622 8.33 -15.43 -15.02
N GLN A 623 7.70 -15.31 -13.85
CA GLN A 623 7.57 -16.43 -12.91
C GLN A 623 6.57 -17.49 -13.39
N VAL A 624 5.42 -17.08 -13.90
CA VAL A 624 4.34 -18.01 -14.24
C VAL A 624 4.35 -18.49 -15.69
N GLY A 625 4.99 -17.76 -16.61
CA GLY A 625 4.90 -17.96 -18.06
C GLY A 625 3.68 -17.24 -18.67
N GLU A 626 3.81 -16.86 -19.94
CA GLU A 626 2.78 -16.08 -20.67
C GLU A 626 1.42 -16.79 -20.79
N GLU A 627 1.43 -18.11 -20.73
CA GLU A 627 0.23 -18.95 -20.76
C GLU A 627 -0.60 -18.90 -19.47
N ASN A 628 -0.01 -18.47 -18.36
CA ASN A 628 -0.66 -18.44 -17.04
C ASN A 628 -1.03 -17.03 -16.56
N ILE A 629 -1.04 -16.04 -17.47
CA ILE A 629 -1.35 -14.64 -17.22
C ILE A 629 -2.03 -14.03 -18.45
N TYR A 630 -2.85 -13.00 -18.28
CA TYR A 630 -3.52 -12.32 -19.39
C TYR A 630 -2.93 -10.91 -19.57
N ILE A 631 -1.99 -10.77 -20.52
CA ILE A 631 -1.33 -9.50 -20.81
C ILE A 631 -1.93 -8.84 -22.04
N PHE A 632 -2.10 -7.52 -21.99
CA PHE A 632 -2.60 -6.69 -23.10
C PHE A 632 -1.94 -5.31 -23.12
N GLY A 633 -2.18 -4.57 -24.18
CA GLY A 633 -1.88 -3.14 -24.30
C GLY A 633 -0.46 -2.82 -24.72
N GLN A 634 -0.14 -1.53 -24.67
CA GLN A 634 1.13 -0.97 -25.09
C GLN A 634 2.24 -1.40 -24.15
N THR A 635 3.47 -1.51 -24.68
CA THR A 635 4.68 -1.67 -23.87
C THR A 635 5.10 -0.34 -23.25
N SER A 636 5.97 -0.39 -22.22
CA SER A 636 6.54 0.82 -21.61
C SER A 636 7.27 1.69 -22.60
N ASP A 637 8.06 1.11 -23.51
CA ASP A 637 8.78 1.85 -24.53
C ASP A 637 7.86 2.59 -25.50
N GLN A 638 6.76 1.95 -25.90
CA GLN A 638 5.75 2.59 -26.77
C GLN A 638 5.09 3.77 -26.06
N VAL A 639 4.76 3.65 -24.80
CA VAL A 639 4.15 4.72 -24.00
C VAL A 639 5.13 5.88 -23.81
N ILE A 640 6.37 5.58 -23.39
CA ILE A 640 7.41 6.59 -23.19
C ILE A 640 7.69 7.34 -24.51
N HIS A 641 7.82 6.62 -25.62
CA HIS A 641 8.03 7.23 -26.94
C HIS A 641 6.87 8.16 -27.32
N ARG A 642 5.63 7.73 -27.09
CA ARG A 642 4.43 8.53 -27.41
C ARG A 642 4.34 9.81 -26.59
N TYR A 643 4.70 9.77 -25.30
CA TYR A 643 4.81 10.97 -24.48
C TYR A 643 5.91 11.91 -24.98
N ALA A 644 7.07 11.38 -25.35
CA ALA A 644 8.18 12.17 -25.88
C ALA A 644 7.85 12.82 -27.22
N ALA A 645 7.12 12.11 -28.09
CA ALA A 645 6.68 12.62 -29.40
C ALA A 645 5.57 13.68 -29.28
N GLY A 646 4.76 13.63 -28.21
CA GLY A 646 3.62 14.53 -28.00
C GLY A 646 2.53 14.42 -29.08
N ASP A 647 2.39 13.25 -29.70
CA ASP A 647 1.51 13.01 -30.86
C ASP A 647 0.18 12.31 -30.49
N TYR A 648 -0.06 12.08 -29.20
CA TYR A 648 -1.32 11.49 -28.75
C TYR A 648 -2.46 12.50 -28.76
N CYS A 649 -3.56 12.14 -29.42
CA CYS A 649 -4.78 12.92 -29.46
C CYS A 649 -6.00 12.01 -29.18
N ALA A 650 -6.59 12.13 -28.00
CA ALA A 650 -7.72 11.33 -27.55
C ALA A 650 -8.94 11.44 -28.50
N ALA A 651 -9.22 12.65 -29.01
CA ALA A 651 -10.34 12.88 -29.93
C ALA A 651 -10.25 12.04 -31.20
N GLN A 652 -9.05 11.79 -31.74
CA GLN A 652 -8.88 10.94 -32.92
C GLN A 652 -9.28 9.48 -32.64
N TRP A 653 -9.00 8.96 -31.45
CA TRP A 653 -9.42 7.62 -31.04
C TRP A 653 -10.93 7.55 -30.85
N TYR A 654 -11.51 8.56 -30.23
CA TYR A 654 -12.95 8.67 -30.04
C TYR A 654 -13.69 8.76 -31.40
N GLU A 655 -13.22 9.58 -32.33
CA GLU A 655 -13.82 9.72 -33.66
C GLU A 655 -13.61 8.49 -34.55
N GLY A 656 -12.44 7.85 -34.42
CA GLY A 656 -12.01 6.75 -35.27
C GLY A 656 -12.57 5.38 -34.92
N ASP A 657 -13.08 5.18 -33.71
CA ASP A 657 -13.56 3.88 -33.22
C ASP A 657 -14.99 3.96 -32.67
N ALA A 658 -15.89 3.20 -33.30
CA ALA A 658 -17.32 3.20 -32.93
C ALA A 658 -17.59 2.58 -31.56
N ASN A 659 -16.76 1.62 -31.11
CA ASN A 659 -16.94 0.99 -29.80
C ASN A 659 -16.48 1.94 -28.68
N ILE A 660 -15.35 2.62 -28.88
CA ILE A 660 -14.85 3.65 -27.97
C ILE A 660 -15.89 4.77 -27.85
N ARG A 661 -16.36 5.28 -28.98
CA ARG A 661 -17.38 6.34 -29.02
C ARG A 661 -18.64 5.92 -28.26
N ARG A 662 -19.20 4.74 -28.58
CA ARG A 662 -20.40 4.22 -27.93
C ARG A 662 -20.24 4.12 -26.40
N ALA A 663 -19.08 3.65 -25.94
CA ALA A 663 -18.81 3.51 -24.51
C ALA A 663 -18.70 4.88 -23.82
N ILE A 664 -18.01 5.83 -24.41
CA ILE A 664 -17.86 7.19 -23.87
C ILE A 664 -19.19 7.95 -23.87
N ASP A 665 -19.92 7.94 -25.01
CA ASP A 665 -21.20 8.64 -25.16
C ASP A 665 -22.25 8.16 -24.16
N PHE A 666 -22.18 6.89 -23.74
CA PHE A 666 -23.10 6.34 -22.75
C PHE A 666 -23.00 7.05 -21.39
N LEU A 667 -21.82 7.61 -21.04
CA LEU A 667 -21.64 8.36 -19.79
C LEU A 667 -22.62 9.55 -19.70
N THR A 668 -22.93 10.16 -20.83
CA THR A 668 -23.91 11.27 -20.94
C THR A 668 -25.22 10.83 -21.62
N GLY A 669 -25.42 9.52 -21.73
CA GLY A 669 -26.67 8.95 -22.23
C GLY A 669 -27.83 9.05 -21.23
N PRO A 670 -29.08 8.88 -21.71
CA PRO A 670 -30.26 9.09 -20.88
C PRO A 670 -30.31 8.18 -19.65
N GLU A 671 -29.82 6.96 -19.71
CA GLU A 671 -29.80 6.00 -18.61
C GLU A 671 -28.86 6.47 -17.47
N MET A 672 -27.65 6.89 -17.83
CA MET A 672 -26.67 7.38 -16.88
C MET A 672 -27.10 8.73 -16.27
N LEU A 673 -27.61 9.66 -17.10
CA LEU A 673 -28.06 10.96 -16.62
C LEU A 673 -29.31 10.88 -15.74
N ALA A 674 -30.15 9.85 -15.92
CA ALA A 674 -31.31 9.60 -15.06
C ALA A 674 -30.91 9.03 -13.67
N ALA A 675 -29.76 8.34 -13.59
CA ALA A 675 -29.31 7.63 -12.40
C ALA A 675 -28.21 8.37 -11.63
N GLY A 676 -27.50 9.32 -12.26
CA GLY A 676 -26.32 10.02 -11.72
C GLY A 676 -26.38 11.54 -11.91
N HIS A 677 -25.32 12.20 -11.45
CA HIS A 677 -25.17 13.65 -11.53
C HIS A 677 -24.59 14.05 -12.90
N ALA A 678 -25.34 14.83 -13.67
CA ALA A 678 -24.95 15.26 -15.00
C ALA A 678 -23.58 15.95 -15.04
N GLU A 679 -23.28 16.81 -14.06
CA GLU A 679 -22.01 17.54 -13.99
C GLU A 679 -20.80 16.60 -13.92
N ASN A 680 -20.83 15.61 -13.00
CA ASN A 680 -19.75 14.64 -12.81
C ASN A 680 -19.56 13.77 -14.07
N LEU A 681 -20.65 13.29 -14.64
CA LEU A 681 -20.63 12.43 -15.83
C LEU A 681 -20.12 13.19 -17.07
N THR A 682 -20.58 14.43 -17.26
CA THR A 682 -20.13 15.28 -18.39
C THR A 682 -18.64 15.62 -18.26
N ARG A 683 -18.17 15.94 -17.07
CA ARG A 683 -16.77 16.26 -16.83
C ARG A 683 -15.86 15.07 -17.14
N LEU A 684 -16.25 13.85 -16.74
CA LEU A 684 -15.50 12.62 -17.08
C LEU A 684 -15.55 12.34 -18.58
N HIS A 685 -16.73 12.47 -19.21
CA HIS A 685 -16.90 12.34 -20.67
C HIS A 685 -15.94 13.28 -21.43
N ASP A 686 -15.92 14.56 -21.08
CA ASP A 686 -15.07 15.56 -21.74
C ASP A 686 -13.58 15.29 -21.48
N GLU A 687 -13.21 14.84 -20.28
CA GLU A 687 -11.82 14.46 -19.96
C GLU A 687 -11.33 13.32 -20.86
N LEU A 688 -12.15 12.29 -21.07
CA LEU A 688 -11.80 11.15 -21.92
C LEU A 688 -11.68 11.51 -23.41
N ILE A 689 -12.47 12.47 -23.90
CA ILE A 689 -12.41 12.90 -25.30
C ILE A 689 -11.25 13.88 -25.57
N HIS A 690 -11.00 14.80 -24.63
CA HIS A 690 -10.10 15.93 -24.90
C HIS A 690 -8.71 15.78 -24.31
N LYS A 691 -8.53 14.93 -23.28
CA LYS A 691 -7.25 14.78 -22.60
C LYS A 691 -6.77 13.34 -22.58
N ASP A 692 -7.47 12.46 -21.86
CA ASP A 692 -7.08 11.05 -21.64
C ASP A 692 -5.56 10.89 -21.40
N TRP A 693 -5.04 11.64 -20.42
CA TRP A 693 -3.61 11.73 -20.13
C TRP A 693 -2.90 10.37 -19.98
N PHE A 694 -3.64 9.36 -19.53
CA PHE A 694 -3.10 8.03 -19.32
C PHE A 694 -3.50 7.04 -20.42
N GLN A 695 -3.73 7.54 -21.63
CA GLN A 695 -3.86 6.76 -22.87
C GLN A 695 -4.79 5.54 -22.70
N THR A 696 -5.96 5.77 -22.12
CA THR A 696 -6.98 4.74 -21.90
C THR A 696 -7.51 4.18 -23.22
N LEU A 697 -7.76 5.07 -24.18
CA LEU A 697 -8.43 4.74 -25.44
C LEU A 697 -7.58 3.85 -26.37
N PRO A 698 -6.25 4.03 -26.50
CA PRO A 698 -5.43 3.14 -27.32
C PRO A 698 -5.43 1.68 -26.88
N ASP A 699 -5.58 1.42 -25.58
CA ASP A 699 -5.56 0.07 -25.02
C ASP A 699 -6.96 -0.58 -24.92
N PHE A 700 -8.03 0.17 -25.18
CA PHE A 700 -9.40 -0.27 -24.94
C PHE A 700 -9.76 -1.57 -25.68
N ASN A 701 -9.56 -1.64 -27.00
CA ASN A 701 -9.91 -2.82 -27.76
C ASN A 701 -9.06 -4.05 -27.38
N ALA A 702 -7.76 -3.85 -27.12
CA ALA A 702 -6.88 -4.92 -26.65
C ALA A 702 -7.35 -5.47 -25.29
N TYR A 703 -7.78 -4.59 -24.40
CA TYR A 703 -8.35 -4.96 -23.10
C TYR A 703 -9.66 -5.75 -23.25
N VAL A 704 -10.60 -5.28 -24.09
CA VAL A 704 -11.86 -5.97 -24.37
C VAL A 704 -11.61 -7.39 -24.86
N VAL A 705 -10.71 -7.56 -25.82
CA VAL A 705 -10.37 -8.88 -26.40
C VAL A 705 -9.74 -9.78 -25.34
N ARG A 706 -8.77 -9.27 -24.58
CA ARG A 706 -8.03 -10.08 -23.61
C ARG A 706 -8.87 -10.49 -22.41
N LYS A 707 -9.72 -9.59 -21.91
CA LYS A 707 -10.69 -9.91 -20.85
C LYS A 707 -11.75 -10.90 -21.33
N GLY A 708 -12.25 -10.73 -22.57
CA GLY A 708 -13.14 -11.70 -23.19
C GLY A 708 -12.53 -13.10 -23.30
N GLN A 709 -11.24 -13.20 -23.63
CA GLN A 709 -10.52 -14.47 -23.64
C GLN A 709 -10.47 -15.09 -22.24
N ALA A 710 -10.12 -14.30 -21.20
CA ALA A 710 -10.08 -14.80 -19.81
C ALA A 710 -11.44 -15.37 -19.36
N LEU A 711 -12.54 -14.66 -19.65
CA LEU A 711 -13.89 -15.12 -19.32
C LEU A 711 -14.27 -16.39 -20.09
N ASN A 712 -13.87 -16.49 -21.36
CA ASN A 712 -14.10 -17.68 -22.17
C ASN A 712 -13.27 -18.88 -21.67
N ASP A 713 -12.00 -18.69 -21.31
CA ASP A 713 -11.16 -19.75 -20.73
C ASP A 713 -11.76 -20.27 -19.42
N TYR A 714 -12.24 -19.36 -18.55
CA TYR A 714 -12.92 -19.75 -17.31
C TYR A 714 -14.14 -20.65 -17.56
N ALA A 715 -14.96 -20.30 -18.55
CA ALA A 715 -16.20 -20.99 -18.83
C ALA A 715 -15.99 -22.29 -19.64
N CYS A 716 -15.09 -22.28 -20.63
CA CYS A 716 -14.97 -23.34 -21.64
C CYS A 716 -13.79 -24.29 -21.41
N ASP A 717 -12.78 -23.86 -20.61
CA ASP A 717 -11.63 -24.68 -20.23
C ASP A 717 -11.40 -24.65 -18.71
N PRO A 718 -12.34 -25.15 -17.90
CA PRO A 718 -12.21 -25.08 -16.44
C PRO A 718 -11.00 -25.87 -15.90
N LEU A 719 -10.54 -26.91 -16.59
CA LEU A 719 -9.34 -27.64 -16.17
C LEU A 719 -8.08 -26.80 -16.41
N GLY A 720 -7.94 -26.21 -17.60
CA GLY A 720 -6.83 -25.30 -17.90
C GLY A 720 -6.81 -24.09 -16.97
N TRP A 721 -7.99 -23.53 -16.65
CA TRP A 721 -8.10 -22.44 -15.68
C TRP A 721 -7.55 -22.83 -14.30
N ARG A 722 -7.93 -24.00 -13.77
CA ARG A 722 -7.48 -24.51 -12.46
C ARG A 722 -5.96 -24.72 -12.44
N LYS A 723 -5.38 -25.26 -13.52
CA LYS A 723 -3.94 -25.43 -13.67
C LYS A 723 -3.22 -24.07 -13.61
N LYS A 724 -3.72 -23.06 -14.33
CA LYS A 724 -3.18 -21.70 -14.26
C LYS A 724 -3.22 -21.16 -12.83
N CYS A 725 -4.32 -21.34 -12.10
CA CYS A 725 -4.45 -20.91 -10.70
C CYS A 725 -3.37 -21.58 -9.81
N LEU A 726 -3.19 -22.89 -9.92
CA LEU A 726 -2.19 -23.65 -9.19
C LEU A 726 -0.77 -23.14 -9.48
N VAL A 727 -0.43 -22.90 -10.76
CA VAL A 727 0.88 -22.36 -11.16
C VAL A 727 1.11 -20.99 -10.53
N ASN A 728 0.11 -20.11 -10.51
CA ASN A 728 0.22 -18.80 -9.88
C ASN A 728 0.52 -18.91 -8.37
N ILE A 729 -0.20 -19.76 -7.64
CA ILE A 729 0.07 -20.01 -6.21
C ILE A 729 1.51 -20.53 -6.04
N ALA A 730 1.89 -21.55 -6.79
CA ALA A 730 3.19 -22.20 -6.69
C ALA A 730 4.36 -21.22 -6.92
N LYS A 731 4.20 -20.28 -7.85
CA LYS A 731 5.24 -19.32 -8.23
C LYS A 731 5.21 -18.02 -7.40
N ALA A 732 4.24 -17.85 -6.51
CA ALA A 732 4.11 -16.65 -5.69
C ALA A 732 5.22 -16.53 -4.62
N GLY A 733 5.95 -17.59 -4.32
CA GLY A 733 7.03 -17.59 -3.33
C GLY A 733 8.09 -16.52 -3.56
N PHE A 734 8.42 -16.21 -4.82
CA PHE A 734 9.34 -15.13 -5.19
C PHE A 734 8.91 -13.77 -4.60
N PHE A 735 7.62 -13.52 -4.44
CA PHE A 735 7.06 -12.26 -3.94
C PHE A 735 6.90 -12.21 -2.42
N SER A 736 7.58 -13.07 -1.68
CA SER A 736 7.66 -12.96 -0.22
C SER A 736 8.48 -11.73 0.19
N SER A 737 7.95 -10.95 1.15
CA SER A 737 8.71 -9.85 1.75
C SER A 737 9.93 -10.34 2.56
N ASP A 738 9.95 -11.60 2.98
CA ASP A 738 11.13 -12.20 3.62
C ASP A 738 12.32 -12.25 2.65
N ARG A 739 12.08 -12.62 1.38
CA ARG A 739 13.10 -12.54 0.32
C ARG A 739 13.57 -11.11 0.13
N THR A 740 12.63 -10.17 -0.01
CA THR A 740 12.94 -8.75 -0.21
C THR A 740 13.80 -8.20 0.92
N ILE A 741 13.41 -8.44 2.16
CA ILE A 741 14.17 -7.98 3.35
C ILE A 741 15.55 -8.64 3.43
N GLY A 742 15.64 -9.93 3.11
CA GLY A 742 16.94 -10.62 3.03
C GLY A 742 17.88 -9.99 1.98
N GLU A 743 17.35 -9.52 0.84
CA GLU A 743 18.13 -8.80 -0.18
C GLU A 743 18.55 -7.41 0.29
N TYR A 744 17.65 -6.65 0.93
CA TYR A 744 18.00 -5.36 1.54
C TYR A 744 19.10 -5.51 2.59
N ASP A 745 18.98 -6.51 3.49
CA ASP A 745 19.97 -6.73 4.53
C ASP A 745 21.33 -7.10 3.96
N ARG A 746 21.36 -8.04 3.02
CA ARG A 746 22.61 -8.51 2.38
C ARG A 746 23.33 -7.39 1.63
N ASP A 747 22.58 -6.53 0.90
CA ASP A 747 23.15 -5.61 -0.09
C ASP A 747 23.25 -4.16 0.41
N ILE A 748 22.47 -3.76 1.42
CA ILE A 748 22.32 -2.35 1.84
C ILE A 748 22.52 -2.17 3.34
N TRP A 749 21.82 -2.95 4.19
CA TRP A 749 21.77 -2.65 5.62
C TRP A 749 22.85 -3.33 6.45
N HIS A 750 23.20 -4.58 6.12
CA HIS A 750 24.21 -5.38 6.83
C HIS A 750 23.94 -5.45 8.34
N LEU A 751 22.70 -5.82 8.71
CA LEU A 751 22.27 -5.93 10.10
C LEU A 751 22.81 -7.25 10.71
N GLY A 752 23.34 -7.17 11.93
CA GLY A 752 23.78 -8.35 12.66
C GLY A 752 25.16 -8.90 12.27
N GLN A 753 25.98 -8.12 11.56
CA GLN A 753 27.39 -8.42 11.34
C GLN A 753 28.26 -7.89 12.46
#